data_36c7bb0bf3d3ae46ee59b75325436981
#
_entry.id   36c7bb0bf3d3ae46ee59b75325436981
#
_cell.length_a   1.000
_cell.length_b   1.000
_cell.length_c   1.000
_cell.angle_alpha   90.00
_cell.angle_beta   90.00
_cell.angle_gamma   90.00
#
_symmetry.space_group_name_H-M   'P 1'
#
loop_
_entity.id
_entity.type
_entity.pdbx_description
1 polymer ?
#
loop_
_entity_poly.entity_id
_entity_poly.type
_entity_poly.pdbx_seq_one_letter_code
_entity_poly.pdbx_strand_id
1 'polypeptide(L)'
;MPPKKTSKAAGAASYSKHSKATWIARDHNETPEYRLLRGYALDPGFSTQLQTMSVNEVVYKIPWEDVTPGPVGEYLEVIDVDPASNCFYEPVDLDSKLVLGQQGLTPSEGNPLFHQQMVYAVVMKTIRHFEFALGRKLIWRHREKHQIKNADKLGLENRLRLQFVRRLRIHPHAIRDSNAYYDPEKVALLFGYFTAQDQVQGANHPGGVVFTCLSPDVVAHEATHAILDSLHNRFIEDTDADVGAFHEGFSDIVALLQRFTFTELVEHQLATTQGRLDRYNVLGELATQFGMALQDERGALRGAIGKANRKGQWVKLEPDPNEYKNTFDPHDRGALLVATIFDAFQRLYDHRTQDLIRIASNGTGELPKGSISPDLVKRLAAEACAIAAHLLHICIRALDYCPPCDIRFGDYLQALITADIDAAPVDENGYRVALIEAFRARGIFPDRVNTLSTESLRWSRPVFNDKESDLFAELAAFLKPEVLKLAQLEEREEIFVKSHILQARLCEFIKKKIKGGSDEWDSFLSKLGLTAKPVKMTYDAVSYTTPVPLLEVHKIRPAFRIGREGKQISQVLVVLSQTAKFPREVENPATGEMETETIKFRGGCTLIISFGAIDQLEYVICKNIRSEYRFGRQMEYQQNKEDSSLGLATYARGESDKYDLSFKELHFHS
;
A
#
# COMPACT_ATOMS: atom_id res chain seq x y z
N MET A 1 -88.29 9.22 30.95
CA MET A 1 -86.86 9.30 31.39
C MET A 1 -86.05 8.19 30.74
N PRO A 2 -85.10 8.53 29.87
CA PRO A 2 -84.03 7.60 29.47
C PRO A 2 -82.70 8.20 29.88
N PRO A 3 -81.65 7.34 30.07
CA PRO A 3 -80.40 7.75 30.65
C PRO A 3 -79.38 8.27 29.63
N LYS A 4 -78.55 9.17 30.09
CA LYS A 4 -77.48 9.84 29.38
C LYS A 4 -76.38 8.83 28.99
N LYS A 5 -75.95 8.81 27.74
CA LYS A 5 -74.70 8.20 27.26
C LYS A 5 -73.60 9.28 27.23
N THR A 6 -72.64 9.09 28.10
CA THR A 6 -71.37 9.79 28.04
C THR A 6 -70.42 9.10 27.07
N SER A 7 -70.09 9.76 25.94
CA SER A 7 -69.00 9.31 25.08
C SER A 7 -67.68 9.87 25.57
N LYS A 8 -66.78 8.99 25.92
CA LYS A 8 -65.37 9.32 26.18
C LYS A 8 -64.66 9.46 24.83
N ALA A 9 -64.33 10.65 24.44
CA ALA A 9 -63.27 10.92 23.49
C ALA A 9 -61.98 11.07 24.26
N ALA A 10 -61.12 10.05 24.18
CA ALA A 10 -59.77 10.11 24.73
C ALA A 10 -58.83 9.40 23.73
N GLY A 11 -57.87 10.09 23.23
CA GLY A 11 -56.73 9.43 22.55
C GLY A 11 -56.29 9.96 21.21
N ALA A 12 -56.30 11.27 20.96
CA ALA A 12 -55.72 11.82 19.73
C ALA A 12 -54.76 13.00 19.93
N ALA A 13 -54.26 13.23 21.16
CA ALA A 13 -53.51 14.46 21.43
C ALA A 13 -52.06 14.24 21.90
N SER A 14 -51.53 13.00 21.89
CA SER A 14 -50.14 12.75 22.43
C SER A 14 -49.06 12.46 21.36
N TYR A 15 -49.42 12.29 20.09
CA TYR A 15 -48.43 11.94 19.06
C TYR A 15 -47.78 13.13 18.36
N SER A 16 -48.34 14.34 18.42
CA SER A 16 -47.82 15.48 17.65
C SER A 16 -46.79 16.35 18.37
N LYS A 17 -46.61 16.20 19.68
CA LYS A 17 -45.66 17.03 20.44
C LYS A 17 -44.26 16.42 20.56
N HIS A 18 -44.10 15.09 20.42
CA HIS A 18 -42.76 14.43 20.51
C HIS A 18 -42.03 14.39 19.18
N SER A 19 -42.75 14.43 18.04
CA SER A 19 -42.11 14.41 16.71
C SER A 19 -41.46 15.74 16.33
N LYS A 20 -42.03 16.88 16.77
CA LYS A 20 -41.45 18.20 16.44
C LYS A 20 -40.16 18.51 17.23
N ALA A 21 -40.04 18.04 18.46
CA ALA A 21 -38.84 18.28 19.26
C ALA A 21 -37.62 17.44 18.79
N THR A 22 -37.87 16.22 18.30
CA THR A 22 -36.82 15.36 17.74
C THR A 22 -36.31 15.80 16.37
N TRP A 23 -37.15 16.43 15.56
CA TRP A 23 -36.74 16.99 14.27
C TRP A 23 -35.85 18.24 14.39
N ILE A 24 -36.18 19.12 15.35
CA ILE A 24 -35.43 20.37 15.57
C ILE A 24 -34.06 20.08 16.23
N ALA A 25 -33.93 19.01 17.01
CA ALA A 25 -32.66 18.63 17.64
C ALA A 25 -31.67 17.90 16.70
N ARG A 26 -32.13 17.35 15.58
CA ARG A 26 -31.27 16.69 14.59
C ARG A 26 -30.65 17.64 13.56
N ASP A 27 -31.18 18.83 13.39
CA ASP A 27 -30.81 19.72 12.27
C ASP A 27 -29.61 20.65 12.54
N HIS A 28 -28.99 20.61 13.73
CA HIS A 28 -28.00 21.63 14.05
C HIS A 28 -26.58 21.17 14.39
N ASN A 29 -26.25 19.85 14.35
CA ASN A 29 -24.89 19.41 14.74
C ASN A 29 -24.39 18.11 14.07
N GLU A 30 -24.96 17.64 12.96
CA GLU A 30 -24.36 16.49 12.27
C GLU A 30 -23.27 17.00 11.32
N THR A 31 -22.02 16.80 11.69
CA THR A 31 -20.90 16.96 10.74
C THR A 31 -21.13 16.03 9.55
N PRO A 32 -20.89 16.48 8.32
CA PRO A 32 -21.01 15.61 7.14
C PRO A 32 -20.10 14.38 7.28
N GLU A 33 -20.56 13.24 6.80
CA GLU A 33 -19.73 12.02 6.80
C GLU A 33 -18.54 12.14 5.83
N TYR A 34 -18.73 12.91 4.77
CA TYR A 34 -17.75 13.07 3.69
C TYR A 34 -17.58 14.53 3.27
N ARG A 35 -16.33 14.85 2.92
CA ARG A 35 -15.99 16.07 2.17
C ARG A 35 -15.94 15.70 0.68
N LEU A 36 -16.57 16.54 -0.14
CA LEU A 36 -16.60 16.40 -1.58
C LEU A 36 -15.64 17.42 -2.21
N LEU A 37 -14.70 16.95 -3.02
CA LEU A 37 -13.68 17.79 -3.67
C LEU A 37 -13.57 17.43 -5.15
N ARG A 38 -13.77 18.42 -6.02
CA ARG A 38 -13.54 18.26 -7.46
C ARG A 38 -12.07 18.02 -7.75
N GLY A 39 -11.79 17.19 -8.73
CA GLY A 39 -10.41 16.86 -9.15
C GLY A 39 -10.38 16.16 -10.49
N TYR A 40 -9.20 15.84 -10.95
CA TYR A 40 -8.99 15.03 -12.15
C TYR A 40 -9.05 13.54 -11.82
N ALA A 41 -9.66 12.74 -12.70
CA ALA A 41 -9.64 11.27 -12.64
C ALA A 41 -8.42 10.66 -13.33
N LEU A 42 -7.93 11.35 -14.36
CA LEU A 42 -6.75 11.06 -15.16
C LEU A 42 -5.88 12.32 -15.19
N ASP A 43 -4.76 12.28 -15.90
CA ASP A 43 -3.92 13.46 -16.09
C ASP A 43 -4.70 14.63 -16.72
N PRO A 44 -4.34 15.90 -16.42
CA PRO A 44 -5.05 17.08 -16.91
C PRO A 44 -5.23 17.14 -18.43
N GLY A 45 -4.23 16.68 -19.20
CA GLY A 45 -4.27 16.69 -20.66
C GLY A 45 -5.45 15.91 -21.27
N PHE A 46 -6.03 14.97 -20.54
CA PHE A 46 -7.26 14.29 -21.00
C PHE A 46 -8.50 15.20 -20.97
N SER A 47 -8.48 16.30 -20.24
CA SER A 47 -9.57 17.30 -20.25
C SER A 47 -9.60 18.14 -21.53
N THR A 48 -8.52 18.13 -22.33
CA THR A 48 -8.44 18.83 -23.62
C THR A 48 -8.83 17.95 -24.81
N GLN A 49 -9.20 16.70 -24.58
CA GLN A 49 -9.62 15.75 -25.61
C GLN A 49 -11.14 15.59 -25.57
N LEU A 50 -11.81 15.74 -26.74
CA LEU A 50 -13.27 15.64 -26.86
C LEU A 50 -13.86 14.34 -26.32
N GLN A 51 -13.07 13.26 -26.38
CA GLN A 51 -13.54 11.94 -25.91
C GLN A 51 -13.54 11.79 -24.40
N THR A 52 -12.63 12.44 -23.68
CA THR A 52 -12.40 12.24 -22.24
C THR A 52 -12.71 13.46 -21.39
N MET A 53 -12.87 14.65 -21.99
CA MET A 53 -13.11 15.90 -21.25
C MET A 53 -14.30 15.84 -20.28
N SER A 54 -15.37 15.14 -20.66
CA SER A 54 -16.58 15.04 -19.84
C SER A 54 -16.48 14.08 -18.65
N VAL A 55 -15.48 13.21 -18.62
CA VAL A 55 -15.29 12.17 -17.60
C VAL A 55 -13.99 12.32 -16.82
N ASN A 56 -13.12 13.27 -17.20
CA ASN A 56 -11.88 13.53 -16.49
C ASN A 56 -12.07 14.38 -15.23
N GLU A 57 -13.12 15.20 -15.17
CA GLU A 57 -13.47 15.92 -13.95
C GLU A 57 -14.41 15.07 -13.07
N VAL A 58 -13.95 14.74 -11.87
CA VAL A 58 -14.65 13.87 -10.91
C VAL A 58 -14.76 14.54 -9.55
N VAL A 59 -15.60 13.96 -8.67
CA VAL A 59 -15.70 14.38 -7.27
C VAL A 59 -15.08 13.31 -6.37
N TYR A 60 -14.01 13.69 -5.69
CA TYR A 60 -13.39 12.88 -4.65
C TYR A 60 -14.26 12.92 -3.39
N LYS A 61 -14.69 11.76 -2.94
CA LYS A 61 -15.42 11.56 -1.70
C LYS A 61 -14.46 11.04 -0.64
N ILE A 62 -14.04 11.95 0.25
CA ILE A 62 -13.07 11.64 1.33
C ILE A 62 -13.76 11.78 2.70
N PRO A 63 -13.28 11.07 3.76
CA PRO A 63 -13.82 11.23 5.10
C PRO A 63 -13.78 12.70 5.54
N TRP A 64 -14.82 13.13 6.26
CA TRP A 64 -14.83 14.47 6.81
C TRP A 64 -13.82 14.57 7.96
N GLU A 65 -13.05 15.63 7.95
CA GLU A 65 -12.26 16.12 9.07
C GLU A 65 -12.25 17.66 9.04
N ASP A 66 -12.05 18.28 10.20
CA ASP A 66 -11.84 19.72 10.27
C ASP A 66 -10.45 20.05 9.74
N VAL A 67 -10.35 20.99 8.81
CA VAL A 67 -9.09 21.39 8.20
C VAL A 67 -8.86 22.89 8.37
N THR A 68 -7.62 23.25 8.64
CA THR A 68 -7.20 24.66 8.58
C THR A 68 -6.59 24.95 7.21
N PRO A 69 -6.48 26.25 6.82
CA PRO A 69 -5.86 26.59 5.54
C PRO A 69 -4.48 25.97 5.35
N GLY A 70 -4.28 25.40 4.12
CA GLY A 70 -3.08 24.65 3.75
C GLY A 70 -3.32 23.63 2.62
N PRO A 71 -4.26 22.64 2.73
CA PRO A 71 -5.06 22.20 3.87
C PRO A 71 -4.23 21.43 4.90
N VAL A 72 -4.56 21.63 6.17
CA VAL A 72 -3.92 20.96 7.31
C VAL A 72 -4.98 20.21 8.11
N GLY A 73 -4.98 18.88 8.02
CA GLY A 73 -5.91 17.97 8.69
C GLY A 73 -5.25 17.10 9.76
N GLU A 74 -5.84 15.97 10.06
CA GLU A 74 -5.29 15.02 11.03
C GLU A 74 -4.09 14.23 10.46
N TYR A 75 -4.15 13.85 9.18
CA TYR A 75 -3.15 12.99 8.53
C TYR A 75 -2.14 13.77 7.70
N LEU A 76 -2.54 14.88 7.12
CA LEU A 76 -1.81 15.59 6.08
C LEU A 76 -1.60 17.06 6.43
N GLU A 77 -0.51 17.61 5.89
CA GLU A 77 -0.19 19.05 5.92
C GLU A 77 0.37 19.42 4.55
N VAL A 78 -0.37 20.23 3.78
CA VAL A 78 0.11 20.76 2.50
C VAL A 78 0.83 22.08 2.72
N ILE A 79 2.08 22.14 2.28
CA ILE A 79 2.95 23.31 2.39
C ILE A 79 3.44 23.66 0.99
N ASP A 80 2.94 24.74 0.44
CA ASP A 80 3.19 25.09 -0.95
C ASP A 80 4.21 26.22 -1.09
N VAL A 81 5.47 25.81 -1.09
CA VAL A 81 6.64 26.66 -1.31
C VAL A 81 7.33 26.14 -2.57
N ASP A 82 7.61 27.05 -3.49
CA ASP A 82 8.37 26.81 -4.72
C ASP A 82 9.76 27.46 -4.60
N PRO A 83 10.79 26.67 -4.21
CA PRO A 83 12.14 27.21 -4.05
C PRO A 83 12.78 27.63 -5.39
N ALA A 84 12.41 26.98 -6.49
CA ALA A 84 12.99 27.26 -7.81
C ALA A 84 12.54 28.62 -8.36
N SER A 85 11.28 29.01 -8.08
CA SER A 85 10.72 30.31 -8.46
C SER A 85 10.80 31.34 -7.34
N ASN A 86 11.33 30.95 -6.15
CA ASN A 86 11.36 31.77 -4.95
C ASN A 86 9.97 32.32 -4.59
N CYS A 87 8.94 31.47 -4.72
CA CYS A 87 7.54 31.81 -4.48
C CYS A 87 6.99 31.03 -3.28
N PHE A 88 6.00 31.65 -2.65
CA PHE A 88 5.13 31.01 -1.67
C PHE A 88 3.69 31.24 -2.12
N TYR A 89 2.93 30.15 -2.23
CA TYR A 89 1.52 30.23 -2.64
C TYR A 89 0.60 30.33 -1.42
N GLU A 90 -0.45 31.12 -1.55
CA GLU A 90 -1.44 31.27 -0.49
C GLU A 90 -2.09 29.91 -0.15
N PRO A 91 -2.23 29.56 1.14
CA PRO A 91 -2.84 28.29 1.52
C PRO A 91 -4.34 28.26 1.25
N VAL A 92 -4.84 27.22 0.59
CA VAL A 92 -6.27 27.06 0.30
C VAL A 92 -7.08 26.79 1.57
N ASP A 93 -8.21 27.47 1.70
CA ASP A 93 -9.21 27.23 2.74
C ASP A 93 -10.34 26.33 2.21
N LEU A 94 -10.28 25.04 2.52
CA LEU A 94 -11.28 24.04 2.12
C LEU A 94 -12.56 24.11 2.96
N ASP A 95 -12.56 24.83 4.09
CA ASP A 95 -13.73 25.02 4.95
C ASP A 95 -14.49 26.31 4.64
N SER A 96 -14.00 27.12 3.69
CA SER A 96 -14.73 28.29 3.25
C SER A 96 -16.08 27.89 2.65
N LYS A 97 -17.15 28.65 2.97
CA LYS A 97 -18.52 28.36 2.51
C LYS A 97 -18.63 28.28 0.98
N LEU A 98 -17.82 29.08 0.28
CA LEU A 98 -17.78 29.09 -1.17
C LEU A 98 -17.21 27.78 -1.73
N VAL A 99 -16.09 27.31 -1.18
CA VAL A 99 -15.44 26.06 -1.60
C VAL A 99 -16.32 24.86 -1.27
N LEU A 100 -16.90 24.81 -0.06
CA LEU A 100 -17.82 23.73 0.32
C LEU A 100 -19.07 23.70 -0.56
N GLY A 101 -19.65 24.87 -0.86
CA GLY A 101 -20.89 24.96 -1.64
C GLY A 101 -20.75 24.50 -3.10
N GLN A 102 -19.54 24.57 -3.67
CA GLN A 102 -19.26 24.12 -5.03
C GLN A 102 -18.51 22.78 -5.10
N GLN A 103 -18.40 22.06 -3.98
CA GLN A 103 -17.70 20.78 -3.87
C GLN A 103 -16.19 20.89 -4.21
N GLY A 104 -15.53 21.91 -3.67
CA GLY A 104 -14.12 22.21 -3.92
C GLY A 104 -13.91 23.19 -5.08
N LEU A 105 -12.65 23.55 -5.31
CA LEU A 105 -12.25 24.40 -6.43
C LEU A 105 -12.42 23.66 -7.76
N THR A 106 -12.70 24.40 -8.81
CA THR A 106 -12.75 23.87 -10.18
C THR A 106 -11.37 23.42 -10.61
N PRO A 107 -11.23 22.24 -11.24
CA PRO A 107 -9.96 21.76 -11.79
C PRO A 107 -9.30 22.78 -12.72
N SER A 108 -8.00 23.02 -12.49
CA SER A 108 -7.23 24.01 -13.25
C SER A 108 -5.74 23.76 -13.12
N GLU A 109 -5.03 23.69 -14.24
CA GLU A 109 -3.56 23.58 -14.28
C GLU A 109 -2.85 24.88 -13.85
N GLY A 110 -3.49 26.01 -13.98
CA GLY A 110 -2.94 27.33 -13.68
C GLY A 110 -3.27 27.86 -12.27
N ASN A 111 -3.92 27.07 -11.41
CA ASN A 111 -4.36 27.52 -10.09
C ASN A 111 -3.64 26.74 -8.97
N PRO A 112 -2.62 27.30 -8.31
CA PRO A 112 -1.91 26.61 -7.22
C PRO A 112 -2.81 26.19 -6.06
N LEU A 113 -3.87 26.92 -5.76
CA LEU A 113 -4.83 26.53 -4.72
C LEU A 113 -5.56 25.21 -5.07
N PHE A 114 -5.83 25.00 -6.37
CA PHE A 114 -6.39 23.73 -6.84
C PHE A 114 -5.34 22.60 -6.75
N HIS A 115 -4.06 22.87 -7.01
CA HIS A 115 -2.99 21.87 -6.85
C HIS A 115 -2.92 21.36 -5.41
N GLN A 116 -3.01 22.27 -4.43
CA GLN A 116 -3.06 21.93 -3.00
C GLN A 116 -4.30 21.07 -2.67
N GLN A 117 -5.47 21.41 -3.21
CA GLN A 117 -6.70 20.62 -3.05
C GLN A 117 -6.54 19.23 -3.67
N MET A 118 -5.97 19.12 -4.87
CA MET A 118 -5.85 17.87 -5.63
C MET A 118 -4.99 16.86 -4.88
N VAL A 119 -3.79 17.25 -4.44
CA VAL A 119 -2.92 16.33 -3.69
C VAL A 119 -3.55 15.89 -2.38
N TYR A 120 -4.23 16.80 -1.66
CA TYR A 120 -4.94 16.45 -0.43
C TYR A 120 -6.05 15.43 -0.69
N ALA A 121 -6.89 15.65 -1.70
CA ALA A 121 -8.02 14.78 -2.03
C ALA A 121 -7.57 13.35 -2.41
N VAL A 122 -6.53 13.25 -3.25
CA VAL A 122 -6.00 11.94 -3.69
C VAL A 122 -5.36 11.18 -2.54
N VAL A 123 -4.50 11.84 -1.76
CA VAL A 123 -3.81 11.17 -0.63
C VAL A 123 -4.81 10.74 0.44
N MET A 124 -5.81 11.57 0.80
CA MET A 124 -6.86 11.18 1.74
C MET A 124 -7.70 10.00 1.24
N LYS A 125 -8.00 9.94 -0.06
CA LYS A 125 -8.68 8.79 -0.66
C LYS A 125 -7.82 7.52 -0.56
N THR A 126 -6.54 7.63 -0.83
CA THR A 126 -5.59 6.51 -0.69
C THR A 126 -5.52 6.02 0.75
N ILE A 127 -5.35 6.92 1.74
CA ILE A 127 -5.37 6.58 3.17
C ILE A 127 -6.64 5.82 3.53
N ARG A 128 -7.80 6.27 3.05
CA ARG A 128 -9.09 5.61 3.32
C ARG A 128 -9.12 4.15 2.84
N HIS A 129 -8.56 3.87 1.66
CA HIS A 129 -8.49 2.49 1.17
C HIS A 129 -7.66 1.60 2.10
N PHE A 130 -6.53 2.12 2.58
CA PHE A 130 -5.69 1.38 3.53
C PHE A 130 -6.36 1.18 4.88
N GLU A 131 -6.94 2.21 5.47
CA GLU A 131 -7.61 2.09 6.77
C GLU A 131 -8.81 1.16 6.72
N PHE A 132 -9.59 1.22 5.64
CA PHE A 132 -10.72 0.32 5.42
C PHE A 132 -10.26 -1.14 5.29
N ALA A 133 -9.24 -1.41 4.48
CA ALA A 133 -8.74 -2.76 4.26
C ALA A 133 -8.05 -3.36 5.49
N LEU A 134 -7.30 -2.55 6.25
CA LEU A 134 -6.55 -2.99 7.42
C LEU A 134 -7.36 -2.93 8.73
N GLY A 135 -8.51 -2.24 8.73
CA GLY A 135 -9.38 -2.11 9.91
C GLY A 135 -8.75 -1.32 11.07
N ARG A 136 -7.86 -0.37 10.78
CA ARG A 136 -7.16 0.44 11.78
C ARG A 136 -6.67 1.77 11.22
N LYS A 137 -6.45 2.75 12.13
CA LYS A 137 -5.88 4.05 11.76
C LYS A 137 -4.43 3.94 11.31
N LEU A 138 -4.08 4.74 10.29
CA LEU A 138 -2.73 4.85 9.78
C LEU A 138 -1.86 5.70 10.72
N ILE A 139 -0.63 5.26 10.93
CA ILE A 139 0.39 5.99 11.71
C ILE A 139 1.62 6.08 10.80
N TRP A 140 2.09 7.30 10.55
CA TRP A 140 3.25 7.55 9.70
C TRP A 140 4.56 7.00 10.30
N ARG A 141 5.59 6.85 9.46
CA ARG A 141 6.95 6.56 9.92
C ARG A 141 7.34 7.55 11.01
N HIS A 142 7.89 7.05 12.09
CA HIS A 142 8.32 7.87 13.23
C HIS A 142 9.73 8.43 13.01
N ARG A 143 10.02 9.53 13.68
CA ARG A 143 11.38 10.09 13.72
C ARG A 143 12.32 9.13 14.44
N GLU A 144 13.53 9.00 13.89
CA GLU A 144 14.57 8.22 14.53
C GLU A 144 15.13 8.92 15.78
N LYS A 145 15.69 8.13 16.69
CA LYS A 145 16.21 8.65 17.96
C LYS A 145 17.25 9.75 17.77
N HIS A 146 18.13 9.62 16.78
CA HIS A 146 19.18 10.60 16.48
C HIS A 146 18.64 11.96 16.00
N GLN A 147 17.45 12.00 15.43
CA GLN A 147 16.79 13.23 14.98
C GLN A 147 16.21 14.06 16.14
N ILE A 148 16.22 13.53 17.36
CA ILE A 148 15.66 14.21 18.55
C ILE A 148 16.76 14.74 19.44
N LYS A 149 16.77 16.06 19.66
CA LYS A 149 17.74 16.71 20.57
C LYS A 149 17.57 16.17 22.00
N ASN A 150 18.70 15.78 22.61
CA ASN A 150 18.75 15.25 23.98
C ASN A 150 17.86 13.99 24.23
N ALA A 151 17.63 13.15 23.22
CA ALA A 151 16.79 11.96 23.31
C ALA A 151 17.19 11.02 24.47
N ASP A 152 18.49 10.94 24.79
CA ASP A 152 19.02 10.07 25.87
C ASP A 152 18.69 10.56 27.29
N LYS A 153 18.35 11.84 27.44
CA LYS A 153 17.96 12.44 28.71
C LYS A 153 16.47 12.34 29.00
N LEU A 154 15.68 11.90 28.01
CA LEU A 154 14.22 11.80 28.09
C LEU A 154 13.80 10.41 28.56
N GLY A 155 12.76 10.35 29.40
CA GLY A 155 12.05 9.11 29.68
C GLY A 155 11.42 8.54 28.40
N LEU A 156 11.22 7.22 28.36
CA LEU A 156 10.72 6.50 27.18
C LEU A 156 9.46 7.15 26.59
N GLU A 157 8.45 7.42 27.41
CA GLU A 157 7.17 7.98 26.94
C GLU A 157 7.33 9.36 26.31
N ASN A 158 8.07 10.28 26.94
CA ASN A 158 8.32 11.61 26.41
C ASN A 158 9.13 11.57 25.11
N ARG A 159 10.08 10.66 24.99
CA ARG A 159 10.83 10.45 23.76
C ARG A 159 9.92 9.96 22.63
N LEU A 160 9.05 9.00 22.92
CA LEU A 160 8.08 8.46 21.94
C LEU A 160 7.12 9.55 21.44
N ARG A 161 6.63 10.44 22.30
CA ARG A 161 5.80 11.58 21.88
C ARG A 161 6.52 12.49 20.89
N LEU A 162 7.84 12.71 21.07
CA LEU A 162 8.64 13.49 20.13
C LEU A 162 8.98 12.73 18.85
N GLN A 163 9.00 11.39 18.89
CA GLN A 163 9.17 10.55 17.71
C GLN A 163 7.92 10.50 16.84
N PHE A 164 6.75 10.68 17.43
CA PHE A 164 5.49 10.63 16.69
C PHE A 164 5.43 11.69 15.59
N VAL A 165 5.10 11.25 14.36
CA VAL A 165 4.84 12.11 13.21
C VAL A 165 3.34 12.16 13.00
N ARG A 166 2.76 13.32 13.29
CA ARG A 166 1.31 13.50 13.19
C ARG A 166 0.85 13.54 11.75
N ARG A 167 1.58 14.28 10.88
CA ARG A 167 1.18 14.57 9.50
C ARG A 167 2.28 14.24 8.51
N LEU A 168 1.89 13.67 7.39
CA LEU A 168 2.70 13.62 6.19
C LEU A 168 2.68 14.99 5.54
N ARG A 169 3.83 15.57 5.25
CA ARG A 169 3.93 16.84 4.54
C ARG A 169 3.85 16.62 3.04
N ILE A 170 3.16 17.52 2.37
CA ILE A 170 3.02 17.47 0.91
C ILE A 170 3.45 18.81 0.33
N HIS A 171 4.38 18.76 -0.61
CA HIS A 171 4.92 19.93 -1.28
C HIS A 171 4.60 19.85 -2.78
N PRO A 172 3.53 20.53 -3.27
CA PRO A 172 3.09 20.43 -4.67
C PRO A 172 4.09 20.96 -5.68
N HIS A 173 4.95 21.92 -5.30
CA HIS A 173 5.92 22.57 -6.16
C HIS A 173 7.35 22.57 -5.56
N ALA A 174 7.75 21.39 -5.01
CA ALA A 174 9.02 21.25 -4.29
C ALA A 174 10.27 21.45 -5.14
N ILE A 175 10.22 21.01 -6.41
CA ILE A 175 11.37 20.98 -7.31
C ILE A 175 10.97 21.34 -8.74
N ARG A 176 11.90 21.96 -9.49
CA ARG A 176 11.74 22.16 -10.93
C ARG A 176 12.44 21.03 -11.66
N ASP A 177 11.76 19.90 -11.71
CA ASP A 177 12.25 18.65 -12.29
C ASP A 177 11.05 17.77 -12.70
N SER A 178 11.29 16.83 -13.61
CA SER A 178 10.30 15.83 -14.03
C SER A 178 10.09 14.71 -13.02
N ASN A 179 10.45 14.92 -11.75
CA ASN A 179 10.42 13.94 -10.69
C ASN A 179 9.31 14.21 -9.66
N ALA A 180 8.88 13.15 -8.98
CA ALA A 180 8.11 13.19 -7.75
C ALA A 180 8.60 12.03 -6.87
N TYR A 181 8.71 12.22 -5.55
CA TYR A 181 9.16 11.16 -4.67
C TYR A 181 8.73 11.34 -3.22
N TYR A 182 8.62 10.23 -2.51
CA TYR A 182 8.53 10.17 -1.06
C TYR A 182 9.92 10.28 -0.44
N ASP A 183 10.09 11.17 0.54
CA ASP A 183 11.31 11.32 1.36
C ASP A 183 11.06 10.74 2.76
N PRO A 184 11.62 9.54 3.09
CA PRO A 184 11.38 8.88 4.36
C PRO A 184 12.01 9.59 5.56
N GLU A 185 13.08 10.39 5.35
CA GLU A 185 13.72 11.13 6.44
C GLU A 185 12.88 12.34 6.86
N LYS A 186 12.30 13.03 5.87
CA LYS A 186 11.43 14.18 6.10
C LYS A 186 9.99 13.79 6.39
N VAL A 187 9.61 12.55 6.06
CA VAL A 187 8.23 12.06 6.01
C VAL A 187 7.39 13.04 5.18
N ALA A 188 7.78 13.17 3.92
CA ALA A 188 7.22 14.17 3.02
C ALA A 188 7.10 13.65 1.59
N LEU A 189 6.06 14.11 0.86
CA LEU A 189 5.91 13.95 -0.58
C LEU A 189 6.37 15.22 -1.27
N LEU A 190 7.27 15.08 -2.23
CA LEU A 190 7.83 16.19 -2.99
C LEU A 190 7.47 16.02 -4.47
N PHE A 191 6.70 16.96 -5.00
CA PHE A 191 6.27 16.96 -6.40
C PHE A 191 7.04 18.00 -7.20
N GLY A 192 7.35 17.64 -8.44
CA GLY A 192 8.03 18.49 -9.38
C GLY A 192 7.12 19.08 -10.44
N TYR A 193 7.68 20.03 -11.17
CA TYR A 193 7.10 20.56 -12.39
C TYR A 193 8.19 20.86 -13.42
N PHE A 194 7.86 20.67 -14.70
CA PHE A 194 8.84 20.80 -15.78
C PHE A 194 8.20 21.28 -17.07
N THR A 195 9.00 21.66 -18.05
CA THR A 195 8.53 22.11 -19.35
C THR A 195 8.47 20.92 -20.30
N ALA A 196 7.31 20.67 -20.91
CA ALA A 196 7.15 19.65 -21.95
C ALA A 196 8.02 19.97 -23.18
N GLN A 197 8.57 18.94 -23.81
CA GLN A 197 9.41 19.10 -25.00
C GLN A 197 8.63 19.68 -26.19
N ASP A 198 9.31 20.44 -27.06
CA ASP A 198 8.69 21.17 -28.18
C ASP A 198 8.14 20.27 -29.31
N GLN A 199 8.50 18.97 -29.33
CA GLN A 199 8.11 18.03 -30.39
C GLN A 199 7.09 16.98 -29.94
N VAL A 200 6.45 17.16 -28.80
CA VAL A 200 5.51 16.18 -28.24
C VAL A 200 4.21 16.16 -29.02
N GLN A 201 3.90 15.01 -29.61
CA GLN A 201 2.56 14.72 -30.15
C GLN A 201 1.71 14.11 -29.04
N GLY A 202 0.66 14.80 -28.59
CA GLY A 202 -0.24 14.25 -27.59
C GLY A 202 -1.04 15.29 -26.82
N ALA A 203 -1.35 15.01 -25.55
CA ALA A 203 -2.19 15.82 -24.70
C ALA A 203 -1.51 17.10 -24.17
N ASN A 204 -0.18 17.21 -24.28
CA ASN A 204 0.56 18.37 -23.76
C ASN A 204 0.71 19.47 -24.82
N HIS A 205 0.63 20.72 -24.34
CA HIS A 205 1.04 21.85 -25.15
C HIS A 205 2.56 21.85 -25.29
N PRO A 206 3.15 21.91 -26.50
CA PRO A 206 4.59 22.02 -26.67
C PRO A 206 5.15 23.23 -25.92
N GLY A 207 6.18 23.03 -25.08
CA GLY A 207 6.73 24.06 -24.21
C GLY A 207 5.81 24.47 -23.03
N GLY A 208 4.70 23.79 -22.81
CA GLY A 208 3.81 23.97 -21.65
C GLY A 208 4.40 23.41 -20.38
N VAL A 209 3.94 23.90 -19.22
CA VAL A 209 4.38 23.40 -17.93
C VAL A 209 3.51 22.22 -17.50
N VAL A 210 4.16 21.12 -17.10
CA VAL A 210 3.50 19.91 -16.57
C VAL A 210 3.79 19.81 -15.09
N PHE A 211 2.72 19.60 -14.30
CA PHE A 211 2.79 19.48 -12.84
C PHE A 211 2.51 18.04 -12.42
N THR A 212 3.49 17.37 -11.79
CA THR A 212 3.32 15.98 -11.34
C THR A 212 2.27 15.83 -10.24
N CYS A 213 2.06 16.87 -9.44
CA CYS A 213 1.03 16.94 -8.39
C CYS A 213 -0.42 16.92 -8.92
N LEU A 214 -0.63 17.13 -10.22
CA LEU A 214 -1.96 17.06 -10.85
C LEU A 214 -2.28 15.68 -11.43
N SER A 215 -1.31 14.79 -11.53
CA SER A 215 -1.54 13.40 -11.90
C SER A 215 -2.03 12.60 -10.68
N PRO A 216 -3.29 12.13 -10.66
CA PRO A 216 -3.79 11.35 -9.52
C PRO A 216 -3.02 10.06 -9.29
N ASP A 217 -2.46 9.49 -10.35
CA ASP A 217 -1.69 8.26 -10.28
C ASP A 217 -0.34 8.49 -9.60
N VAL A 218 0.39 9.53 -9.99
CA VAL A 218 1.66 9.91 -9.36
C VAL A 218 1.44 10.22 -7.88
N VAL A 219 0.38 10.97 -7.56
CA VAL A 219 0.07 11.32 -6.17
C VAL A 219 -0.29 10.08 -5.33
N ALA A 220 -1.08 9.14 -5.88
CA ALA A 220 -1.44 7.90 -5.20
C ALA A 220 -0.24 6.95 -5.05
N HIS A 221 0.64 6.90 -6.06
CA HIS A 221 1.88 6.13 -6.05
C HIS A 221 2.80 6.60 -4.91
N GLU A 222 3.14 7.89 -4.85
CA GLU A 222 4.00 8.46 -3.82
C GLU A 222 3.40 8.35 -2.40
N ALA A 223 2.08 8.54 -2.29
CA ALA A 223 1.37 8.30 -1.04
C ALA A 223 1.49 6.85 -0.58
N THR A 224 1.47 5.90 -1.51
CA THR A 224 1.59 4.48 -1.20
C THR A 224 2.98 4.12 -0.71
N HIS A 225 4.05 4.70 -1.25
CA HIS A 225 5.40 4.55 -0.69
C HIS A 225 5.46 4.99 0.78
N ALA A 226 4.89 6.15 1.11
CA ALA A 226 4.84 6.63 2.49
C ALA A 226 4.04 5.70 3.41
N ILE A 227 2.95 5.13 2.92
CA ILE A 227 2.13 4.19 3.67
C ILE A 227 2.84 2.85 3.85
N LEU A 228 3.45 2.29 2.80
CA LEU A 228 4.23 1.05 2.88
C LEU A 228 5.38 1.17 3.88
N ASP A 229 6.16 2.23 3.82
CA ASP A 229 7.23 2.50 4.78
C ASP A 229 6.71 2.60 6.21
N SER A 230 5.54 3.17 6.41
CA SER A 230 4.88 3.20 7.71
C SER A 230 4.42 1.80 8.19
N LEU A 231 4.04 0.92 7.27
CA LEU A 231 3.54 -0.43 7.56
C LEU A 231 4.67 -1.45 7.69
N HIS A 232 5.68 -1.37 6.83
CA HIS A 232 6.79 -2.31 6.70
C HIS A 232 8.12 -1.57 6.49
N ASN A 233 8.62 -0.94 7.54
CA ASN A 233 9.84 -0.13 7.49
C ASN A 233 11.12 -0.87 7.10
N ARG A 234 11.09 -2.20 6.95
CA ARG A 234 12.20 -3.03 6.48
C ARG A 234 12.09 -3.40 5.00
N PHE A 235 11.03 -2.98 4.32
CA PHE A 235 10.91 -3.17 2.87
C PHE A 235 11.71 -2.14 2.06
N ILE A 236 12.31 -1.14 2.71
CA ILE A 236 13.29 -0.26 2.08
C ILE A 236 14.72 -0.84 2.08
N GLU A 237 14.98 -1.93 2.83
CA GLU A 237 16.30 -2.56 2.85
C GLU A 237 16.52 -3.37 1.57
N ASP A 238 17.47 -2.96 0.76
CA ASP A 238 17.75 -3.50 -0.56
C ASP A 238 18.52 -4.84 -0.47
N THR A 239 17.79 -5.90 -0.13
CA THR A 239 18.32 -7.25 0.11
C THR A 239 18.12 -8.22 -1.06
N ASP A 240 17.21 -7.91 -1.97
CA ASP A 240 16.85 -8.72 -3.15
C ASP A 240 16.18 -7.82 -4.20
N ALA A 241 16.26 -8.17 -5.47
CA ALA A 241 15.62 -7.42 -6.56
C ALA A 241 14.10 -7.25 -6.38
N ASP A 242 13.43 -8.18 -5.69
CA ASP A 242 12.00 -8.09 -5.43
C ASP A 242 11.65 -6.98 -4.43
N VAL A 243 12.56 -6.56 -3.55
CA VAL A 243 12.22 -5.60 -2.48
C VAL A 243 11.91 -4.23 -3.06
N GLY A 244 12.81 -3.66 -3.87
CA GLY A 244 12.56 -2.40 -4.57
C GLY A 244 11.40 -2.52 -5.54
N ALA A 245 11.37 -3.59 -6.33
CA ALA A 245 10.29 -3.87 -7.28
C ALA A 245 8.93 -4.03 -6.61
N PHE A 246 8.87 -4.53 -5.38
CA PHE A 246 7.62 -4.61 -4.62
C PHE A 246 7.09 -3.22 -4.23
N HIS A 247 7.97 -2.31 -3.80
CA HIS A 247 7.59 -0.93 -3.51
C HIS A 247 6.98 -0.25 -4.74
N GLU A 248 7.65 -0.36 -5.91
CA GLU A 248 7.18 0.21 -7.16
C GLU A 248 5.87 -0.44 -7.63
N GLY A 249 5.88 -1.76 -7.80
CA GLY A 249 4.73 -2.49 -8.30
C GLY A 249 3.50 -2.40 -7.40
N PHE A 250 3.68 -2.39 -6.08
CA PHE A 250 2.56 -2.26 -5.16
C PHE A 250 1.95 -0.83 -5.19
N SER A 251 2.79 0.20 -5.29
CA SER A 251 2.34 1.59 -5.40
C SER A 251 1.52 1.80 -6.68
N ASP A 252 1.96 1.22 -7.76
CA ASP A 252 1.26 1.24 -9.03
C ASP A 252 -0.05 0.44 -9.03
N ILE A 253 -0.09 -0.72 -8.35
CA ILE A 253 -1.33 -1.51 -8.15
C ILE A 253 -2.38 -0.66 -7.43
N VAL A 254 -1.99 0.07 -6.40
CA VAL A 254 -2.92 0.94 -5.66
C VAL A 254 -3.41 2.07 -6.55
N ALA A 255 -2.52 2.77 -7.26
CA ALA A 255 -2.88 3.84 -8.19
C ALA A 255 -3.83 3.34 -9.30
N LEU A 256 -3.51 2.21 -9.93
CA LEU A 256 -4.31 1.58 -10.97
C LEU A 256 -5.70 1.19 -10.51
N LEU A 257 -5.80 0.43 -9.41
CA LEU A 257 -7.09 -0.07 -8.93
C LEU A 257 -7.95 1.04 -8.31
N GLN A 258 -7.34 2.09 -7.74
CA GLN A 258 -8.05 3.27 -7.24
C GLN A 258 -8.80 4.01 -8.36
N ARG A 259 -8.28 4.01 -9.59
CA ARG A 259 -8.91 4.61 -10.76
C ARG A 259 -10.29 4.01 -11.08
N PHE A 260 -10.45 2.70 -10.86
CA PHE A 260 -11.73 2.00 -11.04
C PHE A 260 -12.81 2.39 -10.01
N THR A 261 -12.50 3.22 -9.04
CA THR A 261 -13.50 3.78 -8.13
C THR A 261 -14.31 4.94 -8.75
N PHE A 262 -13.92 5.43 -9.93
CA PHE A 262 -14.64 6.44 -10.69
C PHE A 262 -15.54 5.77 -11.74
N THR A 263 -16.77 5.45 -11.35
CA THR A 263 -17.70 4.65 -12.16
C THR A 263 -17.97 5.26 -13.53
N GLU A 264 -18.10 6.59 -13.61
CA GLU A 264 -18.37 7.31 -14.87
C GLU A 264 -17.21 7.14 -15.87
N LEU A 265 -15.98 7.15 -15.38
CA LEU A 265 -14.81 6.89 -16.22
C LEU A 265 -14.81 5.45 -16.75
N VAL A 266 -15.14 4.47 -15.89
CA VAL A 266 -15.23 3.05 -16.26
C VAL A 266 -16.36 2.81 -17.27
N GLU A 267 -17.54 3.43 -17.06
CA GLU A 267 -18.65 3.37 -18.02
C GLU A 267 -18.24 3.93 -19.38
N HIS A 268 -17.61 5.10 -19.41
CA HIS A 268 -17.12 5.71 -20.63
C HIS A 268 -16.15 4.80 -21.39
N GLN A 269 -15.18 4.24 -20.68
CA GLN A 269 -14.18 3.35 -21.27
C GLN A 269 -14.83 2.08 -21.83
N LEU A 270 -15.72 1.44 -21.10
CA LEU A 270 -16.40 0.22 -21.55
C LEU A 270 -17.35 0.49 -22.73
N ALA A 271 -17.97 1.65 -22.77
CA ALA A 271 -18.76 2.07 -23.94
C ALA A 271 -17.86 2.17 -25.20
N THR A 272 -16.68 2.77 -25.08
CA THR A 272 -15.72 2.96 -26.16
C THR A 272 -15.10 1.64 -26.65
N THR A 273 -14.78 0.73 -25.71
CA THR A 273 -14.15 -0.57 -26.02
C THR A 273 -15.16 -1.69 -26.31
N GLN A 274 -16.45 -1.39 -26.37
CA GLN A 274 -17.52 -2.37 -26.53
C GLN A 274 -17.52 -3.45 -25.43
N GLY A 275 -17.34 -3.03 -24.20
CA GLY A 275 -17.32 -3.90 -23.02
C GLY A 275 -16.04 -4.70 -22.85
N ARG A 276 -14.99 -4.46 -23.61
CA ARG A 276 -13.72 -5.21 -23.59
C ARG A 276 -12.60 -4.39 -22.91
N LEU A 277 -11.95 -5.02 -21.93
CA LEU A 277 -10.79 -4.43 -21.24
C LEU A 277 -9.43 -4.89 -21.81
N ASP A 278 -9.43 -5.83 -22.75
CA ASP A 278 -8.24 -6.30 -23.48
C ASP A 278 -7.87 -5.44 -24.70
N ARG A 279 -8.68 -4.41 -25.01
CA ARG A 279 -8.40 -3.40 -26.05
C ARG A 279 -7.74 -2.18 -25.43
N TYR A 280 -7.26 -1.24 -26.28
CA TYR A 280 -6.73 0.05 -25.83
C TYR A 280 -7.62 0.65 -24.75
N ASN A 281 -7.03 0.90 -23.61
CA ASN A 281 -7.78 1.16 -22.41
C ASN A 281 -7.05 2.19 -21.55
N VAL A 282 -7.59 3.41 -21.50
CA VAL A 282 -7.08 4.50 -20.66
C VAL A 282 -7.00 4.09 -19.18
N LEU A 283 -7.84 3.14 -18.74
CA LEU A 283 -7.81 2.63 -17.37
C LEU A 283 -6.53 1.84 -17.04
N GLY A 284 -5.90 1.23 -18.06
CA GLY A 284 -4.64 0.49 -17.89
C GLY A 284 -3.37 1.33 -18.10
N GLU A 285 -3.50 2.61 -18.48
CA GLU A 285 -2.36 3.50 -18.68
C GLU A 285 -2.19 4.42 -17.48
N LEU A 286 -1.11 4.27 -16.71
CA LEU A 286 -0.77 5.15 -15.59
C LEU A 286 0.16 6.28 -16.04
N ALA A 287 -0.02 7.47 -15.45
CA ALA A 287 0.82 8.65 -15.65
C ALA A 287 1.15 8.97 -17.12
N THR A 288 0.15 8.84 -18.00
CA THR A 288 0.33 8.92 -19.47
C THR A 288 0.89 10.26 -19.93
N GLN A 289 0.38 11.37 -19.40
CA GLN A 289 0.80 12.72 -19.77
C GLN A 289 2.24 12.96 -19.34
N PHE A 290 2.61 12.48 -18.17
CA PHE A 290 3.96 12.58 -17.64
C PHE A 290 4.97 11.86 -18.54
N GLY A 291 4.76 10.58 -18.86
CA GLY A 291 5.63 9.83 -19.75
C GLY A 291 5.70 10.41 -21.17
N MET A 292 4.56 10.88 -21.73
CA MET A 292 4.55 11.55 -23.04
C MET A 292 5.34 12.87 -23.05
N ALA A 293 5.27 13.64 -21.96
CA ALA A 293 5.97 14.93 -21.88
C ALA A 293 7.49 14.78 -21.86
N LEU A 294 8.00 13.64 -21.41
CA LEU A 294 9.43 13.30 -21.40
C LEU A 294 9.92 12.61 -22.66
N GLN A 295 9.03 12.21 -23.58
CA GLN A 295 9.34 11.30 -24.70
C GLN A 295 9.97 9.98 -24.24
N ASP A 296 9.75 9.60 -23.00
CA ASP A 296 10.28 8.37 -22.46
C ASP A 296 9.39 7.20 -22.89
N GLU A 297 9.93 6.31 -23.72
CA GLU A 297 9.28 5.04 -24.10
C GLU A 297 9.16 4.08 -22.88
N ARG A 298 9.83 4.42 -21.78
CA ARG A 298 9.94 3.62 -20.57
C ARG A 298 8.85 3.89 -19.53
N GLY A 299 7.70 4.43 -19.93
CA GLY A 299 6.56 4.43 -19.01
C GLY A 299 6.35 3.00 -18.50
N ALA A 300 7.00 2.64 -17.37
CA ALA A 300 7.22 1.28 -16.87
C ALA A 300 5.94 0.43 -16.82
N LEU A 301 4.83 1.05 -16.58
CA LEU A 301 3.52 0.42 -16.53
C LEU A 301 2.93 0.09 -17.90
N ARG A 302 3.26 0.84 -18.93
CA ARG A 302 2.77 0.59 -20.29
C ARG A 302 3.35 -0.68 -20.89
N GLY A 303 4.62 -0.96 -20.59
CA GLY A 303 5.35 -2.08 -21.19
C GLY A 303 4.83 -3.44 -20.73
N ALA A 304 4.38 -3.59 -19.49
CA ALA A 304 4.05 -4.89 -18.91
C ALA A 304 2.64 -5.39 -19.21
N ILE A 305 1.68 -4.48 -19.40
CA ILE A 305 0.27 -4.84 -19.69
C ILE A 305 0.03 -4.97 -21.19
N GLY A 306 0.60 -4.09 -21.98
CA GLY A 306 0.47 -4.06 -23.43
C GLY A 306 1.27 -2.94 -24.06
N LYS A 307 1.45 -2.99 -25.36
CA LYS A 307 2.17 -1.97 -26.13
C LYS A 307 1.52 -1.69 -27.47
N ALA A 308 1.76 -0.50 -28.00
CA ALA A 308 1.35 -0.17 -29.36
C ALA A 308 2.17 -0.99 -30.37
N ASN A 309 1.50 -1.64 -31.31
CA ASN A 309 2.16 -2.29 -32.44
C ASN A 309 2.62 -1.23 -33.46
N ARG A 310 3.34 -1.68 -34.51
CA ARG A 310 3.83 -0.80 -35.61
C ARG A 310 2.72 -0.02 -36.32
N LYS A 311 1.45 -0.35 -36.13
CA LYS A 311 0.28 0.34 -36.69
C LYS A 311 -0.38 1.28 -35.69
N GLY A 312 0.23 1.51 -34.52
CA GLY A 312 -0.34 2.31 -33.45
C GLY A 312 -1.50 1.65 -32.71
N GLN A 313 -1.76 0.36 -32.92
CA GLN A 313 -2.79 -0.37 -32.23
C GLN A 313 -2.23 -0.99 -30.96
N TRP A 314 -2.91 -0.79 -29.85
CA TRP A 314 -2.53 -1.43 -28.59
C TRP A 314 -2.75 -2.95 -28.66
N VAL A 315 -1.75 -3.70 -28.23
CA VAL A 315 -1.76 -5.15 -28.17
C VAL A 315 -1.35 -5.59 -26.77
N LYS A 316 -2.19 -6.39 -26.13
CA LYS A 316 -1.87 -7.02 -24.84
C LYS A 316 -0.63 -7.89 -25.01
N LEU A 317 0.29 -7.81 -24.05
CA LEU A 317 1.46 -8.70 -24.00
C LEU A 317 1.04 -10.05 -23.38
N GLU A 318 1.44 -11.11 -24.06
CA GLU A 318 1.30 -12.46 -23.49
C GLU A 318 2.34 -12.64 -22.38
N PRO A 319 1.96 -13.24 -21.23
CA PRO A 319 2.89 -13.51 -20.13
C PRO A 319 4.04 -14.42 -20.55
N ASP A 320 5.29 -14.04 -20.27
CA ASP A 320 6.46 -14.92 -20.42
C ASP A 320 6.91 -15.45 -19.05
N PRO A 321 6.90 -16.79 -18.81
CA PRO A 321 7.36 -17.37 -17.56
C PRO A 321 8.85 -17.15 -17.24
N ASN A 322 9.65 -16.75 -18.22
CA ASN A 322 11.09 -16.50 -18.05
C ASN A 322 11.41 -15.03 -17.77
N GLU A 323 10.50 -14.11 -18.05
CA GLU A 323 10.72 -12.67 -17.92
C GLU A 323 11.08 -12.28 -16.49
N TYR A 324 10.35 -12.78 -15.49
CA TYR A 324 10.60 -12.53 -14.08
C TYR A 324 12.03 -12.92 -13.62
N LYS A 325 12.62 -13.96 -14.20
CA LYS A 325 13.99 -14.41 -13.86
C LYS A 325 15.07 -13.50 -14.41
N ASN A 326 14.77 -12.77 -15.51
CA ASN A 326 15.73 -12.00 -16.28
C ASN A 326 15.60 -10.49 -16.09
N THR A 327 14.58 -10.03 -15.33
CA THR A 327 14.32 -8.61 -15.08
C THR A 327 14.78 -8.25 -13.67
N PHE A 328 15.73 -7.33 -13.55
CA PHE A 328 16.35 -6.92 -12.26
C PHE A 328 16.11 -5.45 -11.92
N ASP A 329 15.82 -4.61 -12.92
CA ASP A 329 15.46 -3.21 -12.68
C ASP A 329 14.19 -3.14 -11.83
N PRO A 330 14.15 -2.32 -10.75
CA PRO A 330 13.00 -2.26 -9.84
C PRO A 330 11.69 -1.88 -10.51
N HIS A 331 11.70 -0.95 -11.47
CA HIS A 331 10.48 -0.52 -12.15
C HIS A 331 9.98 -1.57 -13.14
N ASP A 332 10.87 -2.10 -13.98
CA ASP A 332 10.50 -3.14 -14.95
C ASP A 332 9.98 -4.40 -14.23
N ARG A 333 10.66 -4.77 -13.15
CA ARG A 333 10.24 -5.89 -12.31
C ARG A 333 8.95 -5.62 -11.55
N GLY A 334 8.77 -4.40 -11.03
CA GLY A 334 7.53 -3.93 -10.43
C GLY A 334 6.37 -3.97 -11.41
N ALA A 335 6.60 -3.57 -12.66
CA ALA A 335 5.62 -3.63 -13.73
C ALA A 335 5.12 -5.07 -14.01
N LEU A 336 5.97 -6.10 -13.83
CA LEU A 336 5.53 -7.50 -13.91
C LEU A 336 4.52 -7.86 -12.83
N LEU A 337 4.69 -7.33 -11.61
CA LEU A 337 3.74 -7.55 -10.52
C LEU A 337 2.40 -6.86 -10.83
N VAL A 338 2.44 -5.63 -11.34
CA VAL A 338 1.24 -4.89 -11.78
C VAL A 338 0.49 -5.67 -12.87
N ALA A 339 1.23 -6.10 -13.90
CA ALA A 339 0.68 -6.90 -14.99
C ALA A 339 0.06 -8.21 -14.49
N THR A 340 0.62 -8.82 -13.45
CA THR A 340 0.10 -10.03 -12.83
C THR A 340 -1.26 -9.78 -12.16
N ILE A 341 -1.36 -8.71 -11.37
CA ILE A 341 -2.63 -8.35 -10.71
C ILE A 341 -3.68 -7.91 -11.73
N PHE A 342 -3.27 -7.15 -12.75
CA PHE A 342 -4.18 -6.72 -13.81
C PHE A 342 -4.67 -7.89 -14.68
N ASP A 343 -3.83 -8.89 -14.94
CA ASP A 343 -4.24 -10.12 -15.64
C ASP A 343 -5.27 -10.92 -14.83
N ALA A 344 -5.09 -11.02 -13.51
CA ALA A 344 -6.10 -11.61 -12.62
C ALA A 344 -7.41 -10.81 -12.65
N PHE A 345 -7.35 -9.48 -12.64
CA PHE A 345 -8.51 -8.60 -12.80
C PHE A 345 -9.24 -8.85 -14.13
N GLN A 346 -8.53 -8.91 -15.24
CA GLN A 346 -9.13 -9.17 -16.55
C GLN A 346 -9.81 -10.53 -16.62
N ARG A 347 -9.16 -11.61 -16.13
CA ARG A 347 -9.74 -12.97 -16.06
C ARG A 347 -11.04 -13.00 -15.26
N LEU A 348 -11.07 -12.32 -14.12
CA LEU A 348 -12.25 -12.19 -13.28
C LEU A 348 -13.36 -11.42 -13.99
N TYR A 349 -13.01 -10.31 -14.65
CA TYR A 349 -13.96 -9.51 -15.40
C TYR A 349 -14.60 -10.32 -16.55
N ASP A 350 -13.78 -10.99 -17.36
CA ASP A 350 -14.24 -11.82 -18.46
C ASP A 350 -15.13 -12.97 -17.96
N HIS A 351 -14.74 -13.62 -16.86
CA HIS A 351 -15.52 -14.71 -16.27
C HIS A 351 -16.89 -14.22 -15.75
N ARG A 352 -16.93 -13.08 -15.06
CA ARG A 352 -18.15 -12.57 -14.44
C ARG A 352 -19.08 -11.84 -15.39
N THR A 353 -18.59 -11.43 -16.56
CA THR A 353 -19.38 -10.70 -17.56
C THR A 353 -19.79 -11.53 -18.78
N GLN A 354 -19.27 -12.76 -18.91
CA GLN A 354 -19.53 -13.62 -20.07
C GLN A 354 -21.02 -13.94 -20.27
N ASP A 355 -21.81 -14.04 -19.21
CA ASP A 355 -23.25 -14.27 -19.28
C ASP A 355 -23.99 -13.01 -19.77
N LEU A 356 -23.62 -11.82 -19.30
CA LEU A 356 -24.15 -10.55 -19.76
C LEU A 356 -23.87 -10.35 -21.26
N ILE A 357 -22.64 -10.62 -21.69
CA ILE A 357 -22.25 -10.54 -23.10
C ILE A 357 -23.03 -11.57 -23.94
N ARG A 358 -23.18 -12.80 -23.45
CA ARG A 358 -23.92 -13.86 -24.14
C ARG A 358 -25.41 -13.54 -24.30
N ILE A 359 -26.04 -12.98 -23.25
CA ILE A 359 -27.42 -12.50 -23.30
C ILE A 359 -27.56 -11.37 -24.32
N ALA A 360 -26.68 -10.36 -24.24
CA ALA A 360 -26.73 -9.19 -25.11
C ALA A 360 -26.41 -9.49 -26.59
N SER A 361 -25.69 -10.57 -26.85
CA SER A 361 -25.31 -11.03 -28.19
C SER A 361 -26.22 -12.15 -28.74
N ASN A 362 -27.37 -12.42 -28.11
CA ASN A 362 -28.26 -13.52 -28.48
C ASN A 362 -27.55 -14.89 -28.57
N GLY A 363 -26.62 -15.14 -27.66
CA GLY A 363 -25.91 -16.43 -27.52
C GLY A 363 -24.59 -16.54 -28.28
N THR A 364 -24.23 -15.57 -29.13
CA THR A 364 -22.99 -15.64 -29.94
C THR A 364 -21.71 -15.38 -29.11
N GLY A 365 -21.81 -14.67 -28.00
CA GLY A 365 -20.65 -14.22 -27.22
C GLY A 365 -19.89 -13.02 -27.82
N GLU A 366 -20.33 -12.54 -28.99
CA GLU A 366 -19.77 -11.37 -29.65
C GLU A 366 -20.84 -10.28 -29.81
N LEU A 367 -20.57 -9.09 -29.27
CA LEU A 367 -21.48 -7.96 -29.41
C LEU A 367 -21.47 -7.44 -30.85
N PRO A 368 -22.62 -7.01 -31.37
CA PRO A 368 -22.70 -6.41 -32.71
C PRO A 368 -21.82 -5.17 -32.82
N LYS A 369 -21.32 -4.90 -34.02
CA LYS A 369 -20.53 -3.67 -34.29
C LYS A 369 -21.41 -2.46 -34.06
N GLY A 370 -20.86 -1.44 -33.41
CA GLY A 370 -21.54 -0.19 -33.08
C GLY A 370 -21.60 0.06 -31.59
N SER A 371 -22.43 1.02 -31.18
CA SER A 371 -22.61 1.35 -29.75
C SER A 371 -23.35 0.24 -29.02
N ILE A 372 -22.88 -0.12 -27.82
CA ILE A 372 -23.59 -1.05 -26.93
C ILE A 372 -24.64 -0.29 -26.08
N SER A 373 -25.66 -1.03 -25.63
CA SER A 373 -26.69 -0.46 -24.78
C SER A 373 -26.12 0.21 -23.53
N PRO A 374 -26.57 1.43 -23.15
CA PRO A 374 -26.15 2.09 -21.91
C PRO A 374 -26.42 1.25 -20.66
N ASP A 375 -27.51 0.45 -20.64
CA ASP A 375 -27.81 -0.43 -19.52
C ASP A 375 -26.79 -1.58 -19.39
N LEU A 376 -26.35 -2.13 -20.52
CA LEU A 376 -25.26 -3.12 -20.52
C LEU A 376 -23.94 -2.49 -20.04
N VAL A 377 -23.60 -1.30 -20.52
CA VAL A 377 -22.41 -0.54 -20.07
C VAL A 377 -22.42 -0.41 -18.55
N LYS A 378 -23.52 0.06 -17.97
CA LYS A 378 -23.65 0.21 -16.50
C LYS A 378 -23.45 -1.10 -15.75
N ARG A 379 -24.01 -2.22 -16.26
CA ARG A 379 -23.82 -3.53 -15.64
C ARG A 379 -22.37 -3.99 -15.72
N LEU A 380 -21.75 -3.87 -16.87
CA LEU A 380 -20.33 -4.20 -17.07
C LEU A 380 -19.41 -3.34 -16.19
N ALA A 381 -19.69 -2.04 -16.10
CA ALA A 381 -18.94 -1.12 -15.25
C ALA A 381 -19.10 -1.46 -13.75
N ALA A 382 -20.30 -1.80 -13.32
CA ALA A 382 -20.55 -2.21 -11.95
C ALA A 382 -19.72 -3.47 -11.58
N GLU A 383 -19.64 -4.47 -12.47
CA GLU A 383 -18.79 -5.65 -12.28
C GLU A 383 -17.30 -5.28 -12.23
N ALA A 384 -16.81 -4.46 -13.18
CA ALA A 384 -15.42 -4.03 -13.21
C ALA A 384 -15.03 -3.27 -11.92
N CYS A 385 -15.86 -2.32 -11.48
CA CYS A 385 -15.64 -1.55 -10.26
C CYS A 385 -15.65 -2.45 -9.01
N ALA A 386 -16.57 -3.41 -8.94
CA ALA A 386 -16.66 -4.34 -7.80
C ALA A 386 -15.44 -5.27 -7.72
N ILE A 387 -14.98 -5.80 -8.85
CA ILE A 387 -13.77 -6.64 -8.92
C ILE A 387 -12.53 -5.83 -8.51
N ALA A 388 -12.35 -4.63 -9.07
CA ALA A 388 -11.24 -3.77 -8.75
C ALA A 388 -11.20 -3.37 -7.27
N ALA A 389 -12.36 -3.00 -6.69
CA ALA A 389 -12.48 -2.66 -5.27
C ALA A 389 -12.12 -3.87 -4.37
N HIS A 390 -12.54 -5.07 -4.73
CA HIS A 390 -12.23 -6.29 -3.99
C HIS A 390 -10.74 -6.64 -4.09
N LEU A 391 -10.15 -6.58 -5.30
CA LEU A 391 -8.72 -6.80 -5.49
C LEU A 391 -7.87 -5.77 -4.74
N LEU A 392 -8.22 -4.48 -4.79
CA LEU A 392 -7.53 -3.45 -4.03
C LEU A 392 -7.58 -3.75 -2.53
N HIS A 393 -8.76 -4.12 -2.03
CA HIS A 393 -8.93 -4.51 -0.62
C HIS A 393 -8.05 -5.71 -0.24
N ILE A 394 -8.02 -6.77 -1.05
CA ILE A 394 -7.19 -7.96 -0.79
C ILE A 394 -5.71 -7.63 -0.90
N CYS A 395 -5.29 -6.86 -1.92
CA CYS A 395 -3.90 -6.44 -2.09
C CYS A 395 -3.38 -5.68 -0.87
N ILE A 396 -4.14 -4.71 -0.36
CA ILE A 396 -3.77 -3.97 0.85
C ILE A 396 -3.80 -4.86 2.08
N ARG A 397 -4.84 -5.69 2.24
CA ARG A 397 -4.96 -6.59 3.39
C ARG A 397 -3.86 -7.63 3.46
N ALA A 398 -3.36 -8.09 2.32
CA ALA A 398 -2.26 -9.04 2.20
C ALA A 398 -0.96 -8.52 2.86
N LEU A 399 -0.78 -7.21 3.02
CA LEU A 399 0.37 -6.64 3.71
C LEU A 399 0.50 -7.14 5.16
N ASP A 400 -0.62 -7.42 5.83
CA ASP A 400 -0.61 -8.00 7.19
C ASP A 400 -0.15 -9.47 7.22
N TYR A 401 -0.15 -10.12 6.06
CA TYR A 401 0.29 -11.50 5.87
C TYR A 401 1.65 -11.61 5.17
N CYS A 402 2.38 -10.49 5.07
CA CYS A 402 3.73 -10.47 4.52
C CYS A 402 4.79 -10.73 5.59
N PRO A 403 5.95 -11.30 5.22
CA PRO A 403 7.08 -11.43 6.13
C PRO A 403 7.60 -10.03 6.55
N PRO A 404 8.34 -9.92 7.67
CA PRO A 404 8.77 -8.63 8.19
C PRO A 404 9.91 -7.97 7.39
N CYS A 405 10.61 -8.73 6.57
CA CYS A 405 11.78 -8.30 5.78
C CYS A 405 11.95 -9.19 4.56
N ASP A 406 12.76 -8.76 3.58
CA ASP A 406 13.17 -9.55 2.42
C ASP A 406 11.96 -10.13 1.67
N ILE A 407 11.00 -9.24 1.36
CA ILE A 407 9.75 -9.59 0.66
C ILE A 407 10.05 -10.06 -0.76
N ARG A 408 9.35 -11.12 -1.22
CA ARG A 408 9.38 -11.61 -2.58
C ARG A 408 7.98 -11.70 -3.15
N PHE A 409 7.85 -11.64 -4.46
CA PHE A 409 6.56 -11.74 -5.14
C PHE A 409 5.84 -13.08 -4.85
N GLY A 410 6.61 -14.17 -4.68
CA GLY A 410 6.04 -15.45 -4.24
C GLY A 410 5.46 -15.42 -2.83
N ASP A 411 6.11 -14.71 -1.88
CA ASP A 411 5.57 -14.51 -0.53
C ASP A 411 4.26 -13.68 -0.59
N TYR A 412 4.25 -12.69 -1.48
CA TYR A 412 3.05 -11.86 -1.67
C TYR A 412 1.88 -12.65 -2.23
N LEU A 413 2.11 -13.61 -3.16
CA LEU A 413 1.07 -14.55 -3.58
C LEU A 413 0.50 -15.33 -2.40
N GLN A 414 1.35 -15.89 -1.53
CA GLN A 414 0.88 -16.59 -0.32
C GLN A 414 0.07 -15.67 0.60
N ALA A 415 0.53 -14.42 0.75
CA ALA A 415 -0.16 -13.41 1.53
C ALA A 415 -1.56 -13.08 0.95
N LEU A 416 -1.67 -12.89 -0.37
CA LEU A 416 -2.93 -12.66 -1.08
C LEU A 416 -3.92 -13.81 -0.87
N ILE A 417 -3.47 -15.05 -1.09
CA ILE A 417 -4.32 -16.24 -0.94
C ILE A 417 -4.77 -16.41 0.52
N THR A 418 -3.88 -16.21 1.49
CA THR A 418 -4.23 -16.34 2.91
C THR A 418 -5.19 -15.24 3.35
N ALA A 419 -4.96 -13.99 2.93
CA ALA A 419 -5.82 -12.86 3.25
C ALA A 419 -7.24 -13.04 2.68
N ASP A 420 -7.35 -13.57 1.45
CA ASP A 420 -8.64 -13.86 0.83
C ASP A 420 -9.37 -15.01 1.51
N ILE A 421 -8.68 -16.11 1.87
CA ILE A 421 -9.29 -17.23 2.62
C ILE A 421 -9.88 -16.75 3.95
N ASP A 422 -9.17 -15.87 4.66
CA ASP A 422 -9.64 -15.33 5.94
C ASP A 422 -10.81 -14.35 5.77
N ALA A 423 -10.89 -13.66 4.63
CA ALA A 423 -12.01 -12.77 4.31
C ALA A 423 -13.21 -13.54 3.77
N ALA A 424 -12.98 -14.47 2.84
CA ALA A 424 -13.99 -15.27 2.14
C ALA A 424 -13.56 -16.75 2.08
N PRO A 425 -13.92 -17.58 3.07
CA PRO A 425 -13.49 -18.98 3.11
C PRO A 425 -13.87 -19.80 1.87
N VAL A 426 -14.97 -19.46 1.20
CA VAL A 426 -15.38 -20.08 -0.08
C VAL A 426 -15.10 -19.09 -1.21
N ASP A 427 -14.37 -19.53 -2.23
CA ASP A 427 -14.05 -18.72 -3.43
C ASP A 427 -15.15 -18.84 -4.48
N GLU A 428 -16.32 -18.27 -4.18
CA GLU A 428 -17.49 -18.33 -5.08
C GLU A 428 -17.25 -17.61 -6.41
N ASN A 429 -16.36 -16.61 -6.42
CA ASN A 429 -16.09 -15.75 -7.56
C ASN A 429 -14.76 -16.05 -8.28
N GLY A 430 -13.99 -17.03 -7.82
CA GLY A 430 -12.75 -17.46 -8.47
C GLY A 430 -11.53 -16.52 -8.31
N TYR A 431 -11.52 -15.64 -7.30
CA TYR A 431 -10.42 -14.70 -7.09
C TYR A 431 -9.07 -15.39 -6.87
N ARG A 432 -9.05 -16.46 -6.06
CA ARG A 432 -7.82 -17.22 -5.77
C ARG A 432 -7.30 -17.91 -7.01
N VAL A 433 -8.20 -18.53 -7.77
CA VAL A 433 -7.83 -19.23 -9.02
C VAL A 433 -7.25 -18.23 -10.02
N ALA A 434 -7.87 -17.06 -10.21
CA ALA A 434 -7.41 -16.05 -11.12
C ALA A 434 -6.02 -15.51 -10.74
N LEU A 435 -5.78 -15.25 -9.43
CA LEU A 435 -4.47 -14.85 -8.92
C LEU A 435 -3.41 -15.93 -9.15
N ILE A 436 -3.70 -17.18 -8.78
CA ILE A 436 -2.77 -18.31 -8.96
C ILE A 436 -2.39 -18.49 -10.44
N GLU A 437 -3.35 -18.41 -11.34
CA GLU A 437 -3.11 -18.54 -12.79
C GLU A 437 -2.25 -17.38 -13.31
N ALA A 438 -2.50 -16.14 -12.89
CA ALA A 438 -1.76 -14.97 -13.32
C ALA A 438 -0.29 -15.02 -12.88
N PHE A 439 -0.03 -15.39 -11.62
CA PHE A 439 1.33 -15.56 -11.08
C PHE A 439 2.07 -16.71 -11.78
N ARG A 440 1.38 -17.86 -11.97
CA ARG A 440 1.94 -19.01 -12.67
C ARG A 440 2.32 -18.68 -14.12
N ALA A 441 1.48 -17.92 -14.82
CA ALA A 441 1.73 -17.53 -16.21
C ALA A 441 3.02 -16.72 -16.38
N ARG A 442 3.46 -16.00 -15.35
CA ARG A 442 4.70 -15.20 -15.35
C ARG A 442 5.87 -15.88 -14.62
N GLY A 443 5.73 -17.15 -14.23
CA GLY A 443 6.80 -17.90 -13.56
C GLY A 443 7.12 -17.39 -12.14
N ILE A 444 6.19 -16.70 -11.49
CA ILE A 444 6.34 -16.22 -10.12
C ILE A 444 5.83 -17.28 -9.16
N PHE A 445 6.75 -17.92 -8.42
CA PHE A 445 6.44 -19.01 -7.50
C PHE A 445 6.96 -18.73 -6.10
N PRO A 446 6.21 -19.11 -5.04
CA PRO A 446 6.71 -19.07 -3.68
C PRO A 446 7.86 -20.08 -3.48
N ASP A 447 8.81 -19.72 -2.63
CA ASP A 447 9.86 -20.65 -2.21
C ASP A 447 9.25 -21.80 -1.37
N ARG A 448 9.76 -23.02 -1.55
CA ARG A 448 9.43 -24.21 -0.74
C ARG A 448 7.94 -24.64 -0.75
N VAL A 449 7.21 -24.23 -1.77
CA VAL A 449 5.83 -24.71 -2.00
C VAL A 449 5.88 -25.77 -3.08
N ASN A 450 5.34 -26.97 -2.78
CA ASN A 450 5.39 -28.10 -3.69
C ASN A 450 4.25 -28.09 -4.74
N THR A 451 3.15 -27.42 -4.45
CA THR A 451 2.00 -27.31 -5.35
C THR A 451 1.39 -25.92 -5.28
N LEU A 452 0.73 -25.48 -6.35
CA LEU A 452 0.00 -24.21 -6.38
C LEU A 452 -1.48 -24.38 -6.00
N SER A 453 -1.79 -25.33 -5.11
CA SER A 453 -3.14 -25.40 -4.55
C SER A 453 -3.36 -24.31 -3.50
N THR A 454 -4.60 -23.90 -3.30
CA THR A 454 -4.97 -22.90 -2.30
C THR A 454 -4.54 -23.29 -0.88
N GLU A 455 -4.60 -24.59 -0.56
CA GLU A 455 -4.16 -25.14 0.72
C GLU A 455 -2.64 -25.04 0.91
N SER A 456 -1.87 -25.31 -0.15
CA SER A 456 -0.40 -25.25 -0.11
C SER A 456 0.12 -23.82 -0.08
N LEU A 457 -0.61 -22.88 -0.68
CA LEU A 457 -0.28 -21.45 -0.71
C LEU A 457 -0.67 -20.71 0.57
N ARG A 458 -1.64 -21.25 1.32
CA ARG A 458 -2.02 -20.68 2.62
C ARG A 458 -0.87 -20.80 3.61
N TRP A 459 -0.57 -19.73 4.34
CA TRP A 459 0.38 -19.79 5.45
C TRP A 459 -0.05 -20.84 6.47
N SER A 460 0.92 -21.60 6.99
CA SER A 460 0.64 -22.70 7.90
C SER A 460 0.61 -22.23 9.37
N ARG A 461 -0.15 -22.98 10.17
CA ARG A 461 -0.05 -22.93 11.63
C ARG A 461 1.18 -23.72 12.06
N PRO A 462 1.97 -23.24 13.02
CA PRO A 462 3.05 -24.02 13.57
C PRO A 462 2.50 -25.21 14.37
N VAL A 463 3.16 -26.34 14.27
CA VAL A 463 2.89 -27.50 15.14
C VAL A 463 3.81 -27.41 16.35
N PHE A 464 3.24 -27.16 17.51
CA PHE A 464 3.92 -27.10 18.79
C PHE A 464 3.82 -28.41 19.55
N ASN A 465 4.89 -28.79 20.26
CA ASN A 465 4.82 -29.78 21.32
C ASN A 465 4.21 -29.17 22.59
N ASP A 466 3.98 -29.97 23.64
CA ASP A 466 3.32 -29.51 24.87
C ASP A 466 4.07 -28.33 25.51
N LYS A 467 5.40 -28.40 25.60
CA LYS A 467 6.23 -27.34 26.18
C LYS A 467 6.21 -26.05 25.34
N GLU A 468 6.27 -26.17 24.02
CA GLU A 468 6.16 -25.03 23.11
C GLU A 468 4.77 -24.37 23.17
N SER A 469 3.72 -25.19 23.40
CA SER A 469 2.37 -24.73 23.62
C SER A 469 2.24 -23.93 24.90
N ASP A 470 2.89 -24.38 25.98
CA ASP A 470 2.96 -23.65 27.26
C ASP A 470 3.68 -22.29 27.10
N LEU A 471 4.79 -22.27 26.34
CA LEU A 471 5.51 -21.03 26.05
C LEU A 471 4.67 -20.05 25.21
N PHE A 472 3.90 -20.56 24.26
CA PHE A 472 2.95 -19.73 23.49
C PHE A 472 1.85 -19.20 24.41
N ALA A 473 1.28 -20.04 25.30
CA ALA A 473 0.25 -19.61 26.26
C ALA A 473 0.79 -18.50 27.18
N GLU A 474 2.04 -18.60 27.65
CA GLU A 474 2.71 -17.55 28.43
C GLU A 474 2.82 -16.23 27.65
N LEU A 475 3.22 -16.30 26.36
CA LEU A 475 3.30 -15.15 25.47
C LEU A 475 1.92 -14.52 25.22
N ALA A 476 0.90 -15.33 24.96
CA ALA A 476 -0.47 -14.88 24.75
C ALA A 476 -1.06 -14.21 26.00
N ALA A 477 -0.82 -14.80 27.19
CA ALA A 477 -1.25 -14.24 28.48
C ALA A 477 -0.58 -12.88 28.77
N PHE A 478 0.69 -12.70 28.36
CA PHE A 478 1.38 -11.40 28.44
C PHE A 478 0.76 -10.36 27.52
N LEU A 479 0.42 -10.72 26.28
CA LEU A 479 -0.06 -9.80 25.26
C LEU A 479 -1.53 -9.40 25.42
N LYS A 480 -2.39 -10.36 25.70
CA LYS A 480 -3.87 -10.21 25.65
C LYS A 480 -4.41 -8.98 26.39
N PRO A 481 -4.09 -8.75 27.69
CA PRO A 481 -4.64 -7.61 28.43
C PRO A 481 -4.18 -6.27 27.87
N GLU A 482 -2.96 -6.17 27.40
CA GLU A 482 -2.39 -4.94 26.86
C GLU A 482 -2.94 -4.63 25.46
N VAL A 483 -3.12 -5.65 24.62
CA VAL A 483 -3.71 -5.52 23.28
C VAL A 483 -5.16 -5.07 23.37
N LEU A 484 -5.94 -5.60 24.33
CA LEU A 484 -7.32 -5.17 24.56
C LEU A 484 -7.42 -3.69 24.97
N LYS A 485 -6.44 -3.18 25.74
CA LYS A 485 -6.36 -1.76 26.07
C LYS A 485 -6.00 -0.92 24.84
N LEU A 486 -5.03 -1.36 24.02
CA LEU A 486 -4.67 -0.67 22.79
C LEU A 486 -5.83 -0.56 21.82
N ALA A 487 -6.67 -1.58 21.77
CA ALA A 487 -7.83 -1.66 20.91
C ALA A 487 -8.93 -0.64 21.20
N GLN A 488 -8.92 -0.07 22.41
CA GLN A 488 -9.88 0.95 22.85
C GLN A 488 -9.41 2.39 22.60
N LEU A 489 -8.18 2.56 22.14
CA LEU A 489 -7.61 3.88 21.89
C LEU A 489 -8.06 4.41 20.53
N GLU A 490 -8.45 5.69 20.51
CA GLU A 490 -8.87 6.39 19.30
C GLU A 490 -7.82 7.37 18.79
N GLU A 491 -7.03 7.98 19.68
CA GLU A 491 -6.02 8.97 19.32
C GLU A 491 -4.76 8.31 18.76
N ARG A 492 -4.32 8.73 17.56
CA ARG A 492 -3.18 8.15 16.84
C ARG A 492 -1.87 8.25 17.63
N GLU A 493 -1.64 9.37 18.33
CA GLU A 493 -0.45 9.56 19.17
C GLU A 493 -0.45 8.58 20.36
N GLU A 494 -1.59 8.41 21.04
CA GLU A 494 -1.69 7.48 22.16
C GLU A 494 -1.52 6.02 21.70
N ILE A 495 -2.12 5.65 20.54
CA ILE A 495 -1.93 4.33 19.95
C ILE A 495 -0.43 4.10 19.66
N PHE A 496 0.26 5.09 19.08
CA PHE A 496 1.69 5.03 18.80
C PHE A 496 2.51 4.84 20.08
N VAL A 497 2.32 5.70 21.08
CA VAL A 497 3.08 5.67 22.33
C VAL A 497 2.88 4.37 23.09
N LYS A 498 1.62 3.96 23.30
CA LYS A 498 1.31 2.75 24.06
C LYS A 498 1.74 1.47 23.34
N SER A 499 1.60 1.42 22.00
CA SER A 499 2.10 0.27 21.22
C SER A 499 3.62 0.13 21.32
N HIS A 500 4.39 1.23 21.25
CA HIS A 500 5.85 1.20 21.36
C HIS A 500 6.32 0.85 22.79
N ILE A 501 5.61 1.29 23.81
CA ILE A 501 5.89 0.86 25.20
C ILE A 501 5.67 -0.67 25.31
N LEU A 502 4.59 -1.20 24.73
CA LEU A 502 4.33 -2.63 24.74
C LEU A 502 5.38 -3.41 23.93
N GLN A 503 5.83 -2.88 22.78
CA GLN A 503 6.92 -3.46 21.98
C GLN A 503 8.22 -3.57 22.82
N ALA A 504 8.60 -2.51 23.54
CA ALA A 504 9.77 -2.52 24.41
C ALA A 504 9.63 -3.57 25.53
N ARG A 505 8.47 -3.64 26.19
CA ARG A 505 8.18 -4.64 27.24
C ARG A 505 8.21 -6.07 26.70
N LEU A 506 7.65 -6.32 25.51
CA LEU A 506 7.70 -7.63 24.85
C LEU A 506 9.15 -8.02 24.50
N CYS A 507 9.92 -7.07 23.97
CA CYS A 507 11.34 -7.29 23.65
C CYS A 507 12.14 -7.69 24.91
N GLU A 508 11.93 -6.99 26.04
CA GLU A 508 12.55 -7.31 27.33
C GLU A 508 12.10 -8.68 27.85
N PHE A 509 10.81 -8.99 27.75
CA PHE A 509 10.25 -10.28 28.13
C PHE A 509 10.95 -11.43 27.40
N ILE A 510 11.04 -11.37 26.06
CA ILE A 510 11.68 -12.41 25.25
C ILE A 510 13.20 -12.47 25.53
N LYS A 511 13.89 -11.32 25.62
CA LYS A 511 15.33 -11.26 25.93
C LYS A 511 15.66 -11.88 27.31
N LYS A 512 14.82 -11.67 28.30
CA LYS A 512 14.98 -12.28 29.64
C LYS A 512 14.87 -13.81 29.56
N LYS A 513 13.93 -14.31 28.76
CA LYS A 513 13.74 -15.75 28.54
C LYS A 513 14.93 -16.38 27.79
N ILE A 514 15.44 -15.70 26.74
CA ILE A 514 16.64 -16.13 26.02
C ILE A 514 17.85 -16.21 26.94
N LYS A 515 18.07 -15.21 27.81
CA LYS A 515 19.19 -15.21 28.77
C LYS A 515 19.08 -16.31 29.82
N GLY A 516 17.88 -16.79 30.12
CA GLY A 516 17.63 -17.93 31.00
C GLY A 516 18.09 -19.27 30.45
N GLY A 517 18.49 -19.34 29.16
CA GLY A 517 19.30 -20.43 28.57
C GLY A 517 18.56 -21.75 28.37
N SER A 518 17.23 -21.79 28.22
CA SER A 518 16.54 -23.05 27.96
C SER A 518 16.58 -23.39 26.48
N ASP A 519 16.99 -24.63 26.14
CA ASP A 519 16.90 -25.19 24.78
C ASP A 519 15.45 -25.20 24.28
N GLU A 520 14.48 -25.17 25.17
CA GLU A 520 13.05 -25.10 24.86
C GLU A 520 12.68 -23.76 24.21
N TRP A 521 13.23 -22.65 24.72
CA TRP A 521 13.03 -21.33 24.10
C TRP A 521 13.68 -21.23 22.72
N ASP A 522 14.89 -21.82 22.52
CA ASP A 522 15.50 -21.85 21.18
C ASP A 522 14.66 -22.70 20.21
N SER A 523 14.11 -23.84 20.68
CA SER A 523 13.18 -24.67 19.89
C SER A 523 11.93 -23.89 19.49
N PHE A 524 11.27 -23.23 20.45
CA PHE A 524 10.10 -22.40 20.18
C PHE A 524 10.42 -21.26 19.20
N LEU A 525 11.49 -20.49 19.44
CA LEU A 525 11.90 -19.39 18.58
C LEU A 525 12.27 -19.87 17.17
N SER A 526 12.87 -21.06 17.03
CA SER A 526 13.23 -21.61 15.73
C SER A 526 12.00 -21.88 14.85
N LYS A 527 10.87 -22.25 15.45
CA LYS A 527 9.57 -22.40 14.75
C LYS A 527 9.02 -21.05 14.28
N LEU A 528 9.42 -19.97 14.92
CA LEU A 528 9.12 -18.60 14.52
C LEU A 528 10.16 -18.01 13.55
N GLY A 529 11.15 -18.79 13.11
CA GLY A 529 12.25 -18.32 12.25
C GLY A 529 13.31 -17.47 12.95
N LEU A 530 13.30 -17.45 14.29
CA LEU A 530 14.23 -16.75 15.18
C LEU A 530 15.20 -17.71 15.87
N THR A 531 16.13 -17.20 16.67
CA THR A 531 17.08 -18.03 17.42
C THR A 531 17.49 -17.39 18.75
N ALA A 532 17.79 -18.25 19.75
CA ALA A 532 18.42 -17.88 21.01
C ALA A 532 19.95 -18.18 21.01
N LYS A 533 20.48 -18.71 19.92
CA LYS A 533 21.88 -19.15 19.80
C LYS A 533 22.65 -18.34 18.75
N PRO A 534 24.00 -18.35 18.79
CA PRO A 534 24.83 -17.78 17.73
C PRO A 534 24.48 -18.35 16.36
N VAL A 535 24.63 -17.54 15.32
CA VAL A 535 24.35 -17.93 13.93
C VAL A 535 25.67 -18.09 13.17
N LYS A 536 25.75 -19.19 12.44
CA LYS A 536 26.84 -19.49 11.52
C LYS A 536 26.26 -19.67 10.13
N MET A 537 26.84 -19.00 9.13
CA MET A 537 26.50 -19.07 7.73
C MET A 537 27.72 -19.43 6.89
N THR A 538 27.50 -20.08 5.77
CA THR A 538 28.56 -20.42 4.82
C THR A 538 28.20 -19.89 3.45
N TYR A 539 29.10 -19.15 2.82
CA TYR A 539 28.97 -18.68 1.45
C TYR A 539 30.34 -18.67 0.78
N ASP A 540 30.42 -19.23 -0.43
CA ASP A 540 31.65 -19.35 -1.23
C ASP A 540 32.85 -19.89 -0.41
N ALA A 541 32.63 -21.00 0.31
CA ALA A 541 33.59 -21.64 1.22
C ALA A 541 34.06 -20.79 2.42
N VAL A 542 33.56 -19.55 2.58
CA VAL A 542 33.86 -18.68 3.73
C VAL A 542 32.78 -18.88 4.80
N SER A 543 33.22 -18.99 6.04
CA SER A 543 32.31 -19.14 7.20
C SER A 543 32.17 -17.85 7.96
N TYR A 544 30.95 -17.37 8.05
CA TYR A 544 30.55 -16.17 8.77
C TYR A 544 29.89 -16.55 10.09
N THR A 545 30.31 -15.95 11.18
CA THR A 545 29.76 -16.24 12.51
C THR A 545 29.40 -14.94 13.23
N THR A 546 28.25 -14.92 13.86
CA THR A 546 27.79 -13.80 14.69
C THR A 546 27.28 -14.32 16.03
N PRO A 547 27.40 -13.55 17.13
CA PRO A 547 26.77 -13.88 18.39
C PRO A 547 25.24 -13.93 18.21
N VAL A 548 24.48 -14.18 19.28
CA VAL A 548 23.01 -14.19 19.24
C VAL A 548 22.49 -12.90 18.61
N PRO A 549 21.76 -12.99 17.49
CA PRO A 549 21.30 -11.82 16.77
C PRO A 549 20.40 -10.90 17.61
N LEU A 550 20.50 -9.60 17.37
CA LEU A 550 19.71 -8.61 18.09
C LEU A 550 18.23 -8.77 17.76
N LEU A 551 17.40 -9.02 18.79
CA LEU A 551 15.95 -9.11 18.66
C LEU A 551 15.32 -7.71 18.71
N GLU A 552 14.45 -7.44 17.77
CA GLU A 552 13.63 -6.23 17.67
C GLU A 552 12.15 -6.60 17.55
N VAL A 553 11.29 -5.83 18.21
CA VAL A 553 9.83 -5.90 18.07
C VAL A 553 9.39 -4.66 17.30
N HIS A 554 8.97 -4.84 16.06
CA HIS A 554 8.64 -3.70 15.20
C HIS A 554 7.23 -3.20 15.40
N LYS A 555 6.28 -4.14 15.55
CA LYS A 555 4.86 -3.78 15.59
C LYS A 555 4.06 -4.73 16.49
N ILE A 556 3.13 -4.15 17.23
CA ILE A 556 2.05 -4.86 17.91
C ILE A 556 0.80 -4.06 17.58
N ARG A 557 -0.11 -4.67 16.81
CA ARG A 557 -1.31 -3.98 16.30
C ARG A 557 -2.54 -4.85 16.53
N PRO A 558 -3.52 -4.37 17.28
CA PRO A 558 -4.85 -4.99 17.27
C PRO A 558 -5.44 -4.88 15.87
N ALA A 559 -6.09 -5.95 15.42
CA ALA A 559 -6.84 -5.98 14.17
C ALA A 559 -8.23 -6.52 14.48
N PHE A 560 -9.25 -5.72 14.16
CA PHE A 560 -10.64 -6.14 14.29
C PHE A 560 -11.13 -6.56 12.92
N ARG A 561 -11.67 -7.77 12.84
CA ARG A 561 -12.21 -8.30 11.60
C ARG A 561 -13.63 -8.77 11.84
N ILE A 562 -14.46 -8.60 10.85
CA ILE A 562 -15.78 -9.19 10.83
C ILE A 562 -15.65 -10.53 10.11
N GLY A 563 -15.77 -11.61 10.86
CA GLY A 563 -15.78 -12.96 10.33
C GLY A 563 -17.13 -13.32 9.71
N ARG A 564 -17.23 -14.56 9.22
CA ARG A 564 -18.51 -15.15 8.77
C ARG A 564 -19.57 -14.98 9.87
N GLU A 565 -20.81 -14.75 9.48
CA GLU A 565 -21.95 -14.53 10.40
C GLU A 565 -21.89 -13.23 11.22
N GLY A 566 -21.08 -12.26 10.81
CA GLY A 566 -20.98 -10.95 11.49
C GLY A 566 -20.28 -11.01 12.85
N LYS A 567 -19.64 -12.13 13.21
CA LYS A 567 -18.85 -12.21 14.45
C LYS A 567 -17.57 -11.40 14.35
N GLN A 568 -17.37 -10.51 15.31
CA GLN A 568 -16.12 -9.77 15.45
C GLN A 568 -15.01 -10.74 15.90
N ILE A 569 -13.94 -10.83 15.10
CA ILE A 569 -12.72 -11.58 15.41
C ILE A 569 -11.71 -10.57 15.94
N SER A 570 -11.27 -10.77 17.18
CA SER A 570 -10.22 -9.97 17.80
C SER A 570 -8.87 -10.65 17.57
N GLN A 571 -8.02 -10.03 16.76
CA GLN A 571 -6.69 -10.52 16.44
C GLN A 571 -5.62 -9.50 16.85
N VAL A 572 -4.40 -9.97 17.02
CA VAL A 572 -3.22 -9.12 17.11
C VAL A 572 -2.18 -9.54 16.10
N LEU A 573 -1.62 -8.55 15.44
CA LEU A 573 -0.46 -8.67 14.58
C LEU A 573 0.78 -8.33 15.41
N VAL A 574 1.74 -9.26 15.49
CA VAL A 574 3.03 -9.05 16.17
C VAL A 574 4.15 -9.27 15.17
N VAL A 575 4.97 -8.26 14.95
CA VAL A 575 6.08 -8.30 14.00
C VAL A 575 7.41 -8.27 14.74
N LEU A 576 8.17 -9.34 14.59
CA LEU A 576 9.47 -9.56 15.23
C LEU A 576 10.55 -9.73 14.17
N SER A 577 11.75 -9.22 14.43
CA SER A 577 12.93 -9.56 13.63
C SER A 577 14.18 -9.74 14.46
N GLN A 578 15.15 -10.39 13.86
CA GLN A 578 16.53 -10.48 14.36
C GLN A 578 17.50 -10.02 13.28
N THR A 579 18.55 -9.30 13.70
CA THR A 579 19.62 -8.84 12.82
C THR A 579 20.92 -9.54 13.20
N ALA A 580 21.46 -10.30 12.26
CA ALA A 580 22.81 -10.83 12.28
C ALA A 580 23.75 -9.86 11.56
N LYS A 581 24.91 -9.61 12.12
CA LYS A 581 25.95 -8.74 11.56
C LYS A 581 27.21 -9.58 11.32
N PHE A 582 27.63 -9.67 10.07
CA PHE A 582 28.81 -10.45 9.67
C PHE A 582 29.87 -9.50 9.13
N PRO A 583 31.14 -9.57 9.61
CA PRO A 583 32.23 -8.81 9.01
C PRO A 583 32.61 -9.43 7.66
N ARG A 584 32.86 -8.57 6.67
CA ARG A 584 33.38 -8.93 5.34
C ARG A 584 34.54 -8.01 5.00
N GLU A 585 35.66 -8.57 4.57
CA GLU A 585 36.79 -7.81 4.04
C GLU A 585 36.48 -7.46 2.56
N VAL A 586 36.57 -6.19 2.22
CA VAL A 586 36.32 -5.66 0.87
C VAL A 586 37.49 -4.75 0.50
N GLU A 587 38.02 -4.88 -0.70
CA GLU A 587 39.03 -3.96 -1.22
C GLU A 587 38.36 -2.63 -1.63
N ASN A 588 38.82 -1.53 -1.05
CA ASN A 588 38.33 -0.19 -1.43
C ASN A 588 38.87 0.12 -2.84
N PRO A 589 37.99 0.26 -3.86
CA PRO A 589 38.43 0.45 -5.24
C PRO A 589 39.14 1.77 -5.49
N ALA A 590 39.01 2.76 -4.59
CA ALA A 590 39.67 4.05 -4.71
C ALA A 590 41.08 4.09 -4.09
N THR A 591 41.32 3.29 -3.03
CA THR A 591 42.58 3.30 -2.28
C THR A 591 43.38 2.02 -2.42
N GLY A 592 42.76 0.89 -2.84
CA GLY A 592 43.35 -0.44 -2.86
C GLY A 592 43.58 -1.05 -1.46
N GLU A 593 43.08 -0.41 -0.40
CA GLU A 593 43.19 -0.91 0.97
C GLU A 593 42.02 -1.84 1.31
N MET A 594 42.28 -2.85 2.14
CA MET A 594 41.25 -3.75 2.66
C MET A 594 40.49 -3.07 3.80
N GLU A 595 39.18 -2.89 3.62
CA GLU A 595 38.27 -2.37 4.63
C GLU A 595 37.31 -3.45 5.13
N THR A 596 37.00 -3.41 6.44
CA THR A 596 36.02 -4.33 7.01
C THR A 596 34.60 -3.75 6.89
N GLU A 597 33.80 -4.30 6.03
CA GLU A 597 32.36 -3.96 5.88
C GLU A 597 31.49 -4.88 6.74
N THR A 598 30.34 -4.39 7.16
CA THR A 598 29.39 -5.21 7.94
C THR A 598 28.19 -5.59 7.07
N ILE A 599 28.05 -6.88 6.78
CA ILE A 599 26.85 -7.43 6.13
C ILE A 599 25.75 -7.52 7.19
N LYS A 600 24.60 -6.88 6.92
CA LYS A 600 23.40 -7.00 7.74
C LYS A 600 22.49 -8.07 7.11
N PHE A 601 22.26 -9.18 7.82
CA PHE A 601 21.30 -10.20 7.41
C PHE A 601 20.16 -10.27 8.41
N ARG A 602 18.93 -10.27 7.90
CA ARG A 602 17.73 -10.27 8.74
C ARG A 602 16.91 -11.53 8.57
N GLY A 603 16.39 -12.00 9.70
CA GLY A 603 15.29 -12.93 9.77
C GLY A 603 14.20 -12.38 10.68
N GLY A 604 13.04 -13.01 10.66
CA GLY A 604 11.94 -12.57 11.53
C GLY A 604 10.63 -13.24 11.19
N CYS A 605 9.60 -12.84 11.91
CA CYS A 605 8.25 -13.34 11.68
C CYS A 605 7.17 -12.28 11.91
N THR A 606 6.10 -12.44 11.18
CA THR A 606 4.79 -11.85 11.44
C THR A 606 3.90 -12.93 12.05
N LEU A 607 3.42 -12.69 13.27
CA LEU A 607 2.53 -13.58 14.00
C LEU A 607 1.12 -13.01 13.95
N ILE A 608 0.14 -13.82 13.60
CA ILE A 608 -1.28 -13.49 13.72
C ILE A 608 -1.88 -14.35 14.81
N ILE A 609 -2.26 -13.72 15.92
CA ILE A 609 -2.79 -14.37 17.11
C ILE A 609 -4.26 -13.97 17.28
N SER A 610 -5.15 -14.94 17.41
CA SER A 610 -6.56 -14.72 17.72
C SER A 610 -6.79 -14.93 19.22
N PHE A 611 -7.43 -13.95 19.85
CA PHE A 611 -7.83 -14.03 21.25
C PHE A 611 -9.31 -14.41 21.37
N GLY A 612 -9.57 -15.52 22.07
CA GLY A 612 -10.91 -16.05 22.25
C GLY A 612 -11.06 -16.80 23.57
N ALA A 613 -11.93 -17.81 23.59
CA ALA A 613 -12.02 -18.77 24.70
C ALA A 613 -10.72 -19.60 24.84
N ILE A 614 -10.11 -19.90 23.70
CA ILE A 614 -8.76 -20.45 23.59
C ILE A 614 -7.98 -19.51 22.67
N ASP A 615 -6.84 -19.03 23.14
CA ASP A 615 -5.95 -18.17 22.37
C ASP A 615 -5.17 -19.02 21.35
N GLN A 616 -5.16 -18.61 20.09
CA GLN A 616 -4.57 -19.40 19.00
C GLN A 616 -3.60 -18.57 18.16
N LEU A 617 -2.46 -19.17 17.82
CA LEU A 617 -1.57 -18.66 16.81
C LEU A 617 -2.08 -19.12 15.44
N GLU A 618 -2.69 -18.21 14.71
CA GLU A 618 -3.32 -18.52 13.42
C GLU A 618 -2.28 -18.76 12.35
N TYR A 619 -1.27 -17.89 12.25
CA TYR A 619 -0.22 -17.96 11.25
C TYR A 619 1.13 -17.53 11.80
N VAL A 620 2.19 -18.16 11.28
CA VAL A 620 3.58 -17.74 11.41
C VAL A 620 4.14 -17.51 10.01
N ILE A 621 4.35 -16.25 9.67
CA ILE A 621 4.90 -15.84 8.37
C ILE A 621 6.36 -15.47 8.60
N CYS A 622 7.30 -16.35 8.26
CA CYS A 622 8.67 -16.16 8.69
C CYS A 622 9.72 -16.21 7.57
N LYS A 623 10.75 -15.40 7.76
CA LYS A 623 12.04 -15.46 7.08
C LYS A 623 13.08 -15.95 8.09
N ASN A 624 13.50 -17.21 7.96
CA ASN A 624 14.36 -17.84 8.96
C ASN A 624 15.75 -17.20 8.98
N ILE A 625 16.20 -16.76 10.18
CA ILE A 625 17.51 -16.14 10.42
C ILE A 625 18.68 -17.09 10.17
N ARG A 626 18.45 -18.42 10.18
CA ARG A 626 19.45 -19.46 9.93
C ARG A 626 19.41 -19.98 8.48
N SER A 627 18.76 -19.30 7.55
CA SER A 627 18.65 -19.77 6.16
C SER A 627 19.90 -19.43 5.36
N GLU A 628 20.79 -20.38 5.16
CA GLU A 628 21.97 -20.24 4.28
C GLU A 628 21.56 -19.93 2.83
N TYR A 629 20.47 -20.51 2.34
CA TYR A 629 19.93 -20.22 1.01
C TYR A 629 19.58 -18.73 0.83
N ARG A 630 18.91 -18.11 1.80
CA ARG A 630 18.58 -16.67 1.74
C ARG A 630 19.83 -15.82 1.87
N PHE A 631 20.75 -16.22 2.76
CA PHE A 631 22.03 -15.53 2.94
C PHE A 631 22.84 -15.54 1.64
N GLY A 632 22.98 -16.70 1.01
CA GLY A 632 23.69 -16.85 -0.27
C GLY A 632 23.10 -15.96 -1.36
N ARG A 633 21.75 -15.95 -1.50
CA ARG A 633 21.08 -15.09 -2.46
C ARG A 633 21.28 -13.59 -2.21
N GLN A 634 21.23 -13.14 -0.97
CA GLN A 634 21.52 -11.75 -0.63
C GLN A 634 22.97 -11.38 -1.01
N MET A 635 23.93 -12.29 -0.74
CA MET A 635 25.32 -12.10 -1.10
C MET A 635 25.51 -11.98 -2.63
N GLU A 636 24.89 -12.88 -3.40
CA GLU A 636 24.91 -12.83 -4.87
C GLU A 636 24.31 -11.54 -5.41
N TYR A 637 23.17 -11.11 -4.87
CA TYR A 637 22.51 -9.87 -5.28
C TYR A 637 23.39 -8.65 -5.02
N GLN A 638 24.00 -8.56 -3.83
CA GLN A 638 24.87 -7.45 -3.47
C GLN A 638 26.16 -7.41 -4.31
N GLN A 639 26.77 -8.57 -4.58
CA GLN A 639 27.94 -8.67 -5.47
C GLN A 639 27.62 -8.22 -6.90
N ASN A 640 26.53 -8.72 -7.48
CA ASN A 640 26.11 -8.34 -8.83
C ASN A 640 25.79 -6.84 -8.94
N LYS A 641 25.31 -6.21 -7.87
CA LYS A 641 25.04 -4.78 -7.82
C LYS A 641 26.33 -3.96 -7.71
N GLU A 642 27.31 -4.42 -6.96
CA GLU A 642 28.64 -3.79 -6.85
C GLU A 642 29.39 -3.82 -8.19
N ASP A 643 29.26 -4.90 -8.95
CA ASP A 643 29.88 -5.08 -10.28
C ASP A 643 29.18 -4.28 -11.40
N SER A 644 28.00 -3.73 -11.14
CA SER A 644 27.23 -2.94 -12.10
C SER A 644 27.50 -1.43 -11.99
N SER A 645 27.16 -0.66 -13.04
CA SER A 645 27.27 0.83 -13.01
C SER A 645 26.45 1.49 -11.89
N LEU A 646 25.43 0.81 -11.35
CA LEU A 646 24.70 1.21 -10.14
C LEU A 646 25.58 1.16 -8.87
N GLY A 647 26.61 0.32 -8.82
CA GLY A 647 27.54 0.23 -7.68
C GLY A 647 28.32 1.53 -7.46
N LEU A 648 28.69 2.24 -8.54
CA LEU A 648 29.37 3.53 -8.47
C LEU A 648 28.52 4.63 -7.83
N ALA A 649 27.22 4.66 -8.10
CA ALA A 649 26.27 5.62 -7.50
C ALA A 649 26.06 5.31 -6.01
N THR A 650 26.03 4.04 -5.63
CA THR A 650 25.91 3.61 -4.23
C THR A 650 27.17 3.95 -3.41
N TYR A 651 28.34 3.87 -4.02
CA TYR A 651 29.61 4.22 -3.37
C TYR A 651 29.73 5.72 -3.07
N ALA A 652 29.14 6.57 -3.88
CA ALA A 652 29.15 8.03 -3.71
C ALA A 652 28.27 8.55 -2.54
N ARG A 653 27.43 7.70 -1.92
CA ARG A 653 26.46 8.11 -0.89
C ARG A 653 27.01 8.27 0.54
N GLY A 654 28.21 7.78 0.86
CA GLY A 654 28.77 7.85 2.22
C GLY A 654 28.15 6.81 3.19
N GLU A 655 28.72 6.74 4.40
CA GLU A 655 28.54 5.63 5.35
C GLU A 655 27.14 5.40 5.93
N SER A 656 26.15 6.29 5.75
CA SER A 656 24.97 6.20 6.61
C SER A 656 23.96 5.13 6.20
N ASP A 657 23.74 4.79 4.94
CA ASP A 657 22.71 3.80 4.57
C ASP A 657 22.87 3.22 3.16
N LYS A 658 24.01 2.56 2.89
CA LYS A 658 24.30 1.83 1.63
C LYS A 658 23.24 0.77 1.24
N TYR A 659 22.42 0.37 2.17
CA TYR A 659 21.49 -0.77 2.01
C TYR A 659 20.02 -0.35 1.93
N ASP A 660 19.70 0.94 2.06
CA ASP A 660 18.32 1.40 1.99
C ASP A 660 18.01 1.98 0.60
N LEU A 661 16.82 1.68 0.09
CA LEU A 661 16.33 2.24 -1.17
C LEU A 661 16.20 3.77 -1.06
N SER A 662 16.67 4.48 -2.07
CA SER A 662 16.42 5.91 -2.22
C SER A 662 15.33 6.13 -3.25
N PHE A 663 14.13 6.46 -2.82
CA PHE A 663 13.01 6.76 -3.72
C PHE A 663 13.33 7.92 -4.68
N LYS A 664 14.10 8.92 -4.23
CA LYS A 664 14.58 9.99 -5.10
C LYS A 664 15.38 9.46 -6.30
N GLU A 665 16.25 8.48 -6.08
CA GLU A 665 17.11 7.93 -7.12
C GLU A 665 16.42 6.85 -7.96
N LEU A 666 15.49 6.10 -7.36
CA LEU A 666 14.64 5.19 -8.13
C LEU A 666 13.87 5.95 -9.24
N HIS A 667 13.43 7.18 -8.95
CA HIS A 667 12.67 8.00 -9.90
C HIS A 667 13.54 8.98 -10.70
N PHE A 668 14.87 8.94 -10.57
CA PHE A 668 15.77 9.69 -11.45
C PHE A 668 15.81 9.03 -12.83
N HIS A 669 15.18 9.65 -13.80
CA HIS A 669 15.33 9.31 -15.20
C HIS A 669 16.61 9.96 -15.74
N SER A 670 17.66 9.14 -15.94
CA SER A 670 18.93 9.55 -16.57
C SER A 670 18.75 9.72 -18.08
#